data_6c452c9ca9282997b62b36c61b872268
#
_entry.id   6c452c9ca9282997b62b36c61b872268
#
_cell.length_a   1.000
_cell.length_b   1.000
_cell.length_c   1.000
_cell.angle_alpha   90.00
_cell.angle_beta   90.00
_cell.angle_gamma   90.00
#
_symmetry.space_group_name_H-M   'P 1'
#
loop_
_entity.id
_entity.type
_entity.pdbx_description
1 polymer ?
#
loop_
_entity_poly.entity_id
_entity_poly.type
_entity_poly.pdbx_seq_one_letter_code
_entity_poly.pdbx_strand_id
1 'polypeptide(L)'
;MTKTMLLATAAAFLMSGAAFAAQAPAPTGPTAPPLSGQAPLDDAAQKGVLVFTPDFFAAQRPNTALDMVDRVPGFSSDDGSGARGFEGAVGNILINGNRPASKNDAGTDVLERTPADKVDHIELIRGGAPGIDMQGYSVVVNVILKQGSSRQSVATWNAALFDGNHDVYGGSYQFTAKDGERSWSVLLSDGTSTSDSNGPGRDVIRDANGVRDQAFANDGWGGGDSARVNYSGPLAGGKLEATAQYGLHDWHEWQDVGAGPDLDHSDYVEDTKSGELGLTYIRPIKPKWTLETRVIHQFEHFDEVATGLQTVGGVAGDAQRFTAKGKSSESILRALVRHERTSALTLEAGGELAYNMLDTDQAYTEGGTPIALPSASVKVEELRGEAFAKGTWRVDPKLTLEGGLRLETSTIKQSGDASAKESFFYAKPRFQATWTPKANHQLRFRFERELGQLDFSDFAASAELDDNTVYGGNVDLAPEQRWISELTFERRFWGEGIVSVGYRHDKIIDVIDRLPLPGGLSATGNIGNGTLDRLSLNIVVPLDRLRFPGGRFTFKNDWNETHVTDPTTGKDRPISDVRPTQANIGVQQDIARWKTQWGINWLPLLGQGTYGPDQINTWRGAGYVESFVEYKPTPTLSLRAQLNLWDDFTIHREVYSNRATRAVLYTEDRDINPVTFVSLKVRKTF
;
A
#
# COMPACT_ATOMS: atom_id res chain seq x y z
N MET A 1 -16.64 -16.88 29.16
CA MET A 1 -16.62 -18.37 29.12
C MET A 1 -17.04 -18.96 27.77
N THR A 2 -17.90 -18.35 26.98
CA THR A 2 -18.38 -18.90 25.69
C THR A 2 -17.45 -18.61 24.50
N LYS A 3 -16.68 -17.53 24.52
CA LYS A 3 -15.72 -17.17 23.44
C LYS A 3 -14.44 -18.01 23.42
N THR A 4 -13.93 -18.39 24.61
CA THR A 4 -12.73 -19.24 24.74
C THR A 4 -12.94 -20.66 24.21
N MET A 5 -14.17 -21.15 24.21
CA MET A 5 -14.51 -22.48 23.72
C MET A 5 -14.54 -22.61 22.19
N LEU A 6 -14.81 -21.48 21.48
CA LEU A 6 -14.77 -21.42 20.00
C LEU A 6 -13.32 -21.43 19.47
N LEU A 7 -12.40 -20.80 20.17
CA LEU A 7 -10.97 -20.79 19.83
C LEU A 7 -10.33 -22.19 19.97
N ALA A 8 -10.72 -22.94 21.03
CA ALA A 8 -10.24 -24.31 21.24
C ALA A 8 -10.75 -25.29 20.16
N THR A 9 -11.96 -25.07 19.63
CA THR A 9 -12.57 -25.93 18.60
C THR A 9 -11.94 -25.72 17.23
N ALA A 10 -11.54 -24.48 16.88
CA ALA A 10 -10.86 -24.19 15.62
C ALA A 10 -9.43 -24.76 15.59
N ALA A 11 -8.70 -24.68 16.71
CA ALA A 11 -7.36 -25.26 16.86
C ALA A 11 -7.41 -26.81 16.87
N ALA A 12 -8.44 -27.43 17.44
CA ALA A 12 -8.60 -28.89 17.46
C ALA A 12 -8.92 -29.47 16.08
N PHE A 13 -9.59 -28.72 15.19
CA PHE A 13 -9.84 -29.15 13.80
C PHE A 13 -8.59 -29.15 12.92
N LEU A 14 -7.62 -28.30 13.22
CA LEU A 14 -6.35 -28.22 12.48
C LEU A 14 -5.37 -29.35 12.86
N MET A 15 -5.47 -29.90 14.07
CA MET A 15 -4.56 -30.96 14.55
C MET A 15 -5.02 -32.39 14.21
N SER A 16 -6.30 -32.62 13.93
CA SER A 16 -6.84 -33.96 13.67
C SER A 16 -6.70 -34.44 12.21
N GLY A 17 -6.29 -33.55 11.28
CA GLY A 17 -6.10 -33.90 9.87
C GLY A 17 -4.77 -34.58 9.53
N ALA A 18 -3.80 -34.63 10.44
CA ALA A 18 -2.45 -35.15 10.18
C ALA A 18 -2.23 -36.63 10.53
N ALA A 19 -3.23 -37.34 11.09
CA ALA A 19 -3.03 -38.66 11.67
C ALA A 19 -3.55 -39.86 10.83
N PHE A 20 -4.06 -39.70 9.63
CA PHE A 20 -4.54 -40.80 8.80
C PHE A 20 -3.99 -40.76 7.37
N ALA A 21 -2.71 -41.05 7.23
CA ALA A 21 -2.12 -41.48 5.97
C ALA A 21 -1.12 -42.63 6.21
N ALA A 22 -1.66 -43.80 6.62
CA ALA A 22 -0.91 -45.05 6.58
C ALA A 22 -1.69 -46.06 5.73
N GLN A 23 -1.10 -46.34 4.54
CA GLN A 23 -1.22 -47.53 3.72
C GLN A 23 -2.59 -47.90 3.10
N ALA A 24 -2.71 -47.56 1.81
CA ALA A 24 -3.33 -48.44 0.81
C ALA A 24 -2.42 -48.50 -0.43
N PRO A 25 -2.31 -49.64 -1.16
CA PRO A 25 -1.39 -49.78 -2.26
C PRO A 25 -1.83 -48.93 -3.45
N ALA A 26 -0.84 -48.36 -4.16
CA ALA A 26 -1.01 -47.47 -5.29
C ALA A 26 -1.78 -48.18 -6.44
N PRO A 27 -2.86 -47.60 -6.95
CA PRO A 27 -3.31 -47.91 -8.32
C PRO A 27 -2.36 -47.18 -9.27
N THR A 28 -1.83 -47.88 -10.21
CA THR A 28 -1.21 -47.33 -11.43
C THR A 28 -2.27 -46.51 -12.17
N GLY A 29 -2.41 -45.24 -11.83
CA GLY A 29 -3.26 -44.28 -12.49
C GLY A 29 -2.47 -43.52 -13.56
N PRO A 30 -3.14 -43.06 -14.63
CA PRO A 30 -2.50 -42.41 -15.76
C PRO A 30 -1.76 -41.17 -15.33
N THR A 31 -0.61 -40.94 -15.95
CA THR A 31 0.17 -39.69 -15.91
C THR A 31 -0.78 -38.51 -15.99
N ALA A 32 -0.71 -37.58 -15.04
CA ALA A 32 -1.50 -36.35 -15.05
C ALA A 32 -1.37 -35.69 -16.43
N PRO A 33 -2.49 -35.29 -17.06
CA PRO A 33 -2.40 -34.58 -18.34
C PRO A 33 -1.59 -33.33 -18.15
N PRO A 34 -0.80 -32.88 -19.14
CA PRO A 34 -0.12 -31.58 -19.06
C PRO A 34 -1.20 -30.53 -18.82
N LEU A 35 -0.89 -29.55 -17.95
CA LEU A 35 -1.75 -28.41 -17.65
C LEU A 35 -2.20 -27.75 -18.97
N SER A 36 -3.39 -28.16 -19.45
CA SER A 36 -3.97 -27.65 -20.67
C SER A 36 -4.58 -26.30 -20.40
N GLY A 37 -3.94 -25.25 -20.85
CA GLY A 37 -4.42 -23.88 -20.68
C GLY A 37 -3.30 -22.83 -20.69
N GLN A 38 -2.05 -23.27 -20.75
CA GLN A 38 -0.89 -22.40 -20.93
C GLN A 38 -0.54 -22.37 -22.43
N ALA A 39 -0.43 -21.17 -23.02
CA ALA A 39 0.18 -21.05 -24.33
C ALA A 39 1.59 -21.67 -24.28
N PRO A 40 2.07 -22.32 -25.36
CA PRO A 40 3.41 -22.90 -25.37
C PRO A 40 4.41 -21.88 -24.83
N LEU A 41 5.13 -22.22 -23.75
CA LEU A 41 6.05 -21.32 -23.05
C LEU A 41 7.05 -20.62 -23.99
N ASP A 42 7.42 -21.29 -25.08
CA ASP A 42 8.37 -20.77 -26.05
C ASP A 42 7.79 -19.67 -26.96
N ASP A 43 6.53 -19.73 -27.35
CA ASP A 43 5.89 -18.75 -28.25
C ASP A 43 5.46 -17.50 -27.47
N ALA A 44 5.00 -17.67 -26.24
CA ALA A 44 4.64 -16.57 -25.34
C ALA A 44 5.88 -15.81 -24.82
N ALA A 45 6.96 -16.53 -24.50
CA ALA A 45 8.22 -15.91 -24.10
C ALA A 45 8.83 -15.05 -25.22
N GLN A 46 8.62 -15.43 -26.50
CA GLN A 46 9.06 -14.64 -27.64
C GLN A 46 8.30 -13.31 -27.78
N LYS A 47 7.08 -13.21 -27.23
CA LYS A 47 6.24 -11.99 -27.29
C LYS A 47 6.36 -11.12 -26.02
N GLY A 48 7.07 -11.57 -24.98
CA GLY A 48 7.13 -10.86 -23.68
C GLY A 48 5.81 -10.93 -22.90
N VAL A 49 4.84 -11.73 -23.37
CA VAL A 49 3.51 -11.90 -22.77
C VAL A 49 3.27 -13.37 -22.51
N LEU A 50 2.87 -13.73 -21.31
CA LEU A 50 2.41 -15.07 -20.94
C LEU A 50 0.89 -15.04 -20.75
N VAL A 51 0.18 -15.96 -21.38
CA VAL A 51 -1.28 -16.04 -21.31
C VAL A 51 -1.70 -17.21 -20.43
N PHE A 52 -2.56 -16.94 -19.45
CA PHE A 52 -3.16 -17.92 -18.54
C PHE A 52 -4.67 -17.95 -18.75
N THR A 53 -5.18 -19.08 -19.21
CA THR A 53 -6.64 -19.28 -19.36
C THR A 53 -7.27 -19.72 -18.05
N PRO A 54 -8.61 -19.62 -17.86
CA PRO A 54 -9.29 -20.08 -16.66
C PRO A 54 -8.99 -21.53 -16.26
N ASP A 55 -8.69 -22.40 -17.23
CA ASP A 55 -8.35 -23.80 -16.98
C ASP A 55 -7.07 -23.98 -16.17
N PHE A 56 -6.12 -23.04 -16.28
CA PHE A 56 -4.90 -23.04 -15.47
C PHE A 56 -5.23 -22.93 -13.97
N PHE A 57 -6.29 -22.20 -13.63
CA PHE A 57 -6.71 -21.91 -12.25
C PHE A 57 -7.82 -22.85 -11.75
N ALA A 58 -8.30 -23.77 -12.58
CA ALA A 58 -9.48 -24.59 -12.28
C ALA A 58 -9.32 -25.45 -11.00
N ALA A 59 -8.11 -25.92 -10.74
CA ALA A 59 -7.80 -26.71 -9.54
C ALA A 59 -7.97 -25.90 -8.23
N GLN A 60 -7.69 -24.60 -8.26
CA GLN A 60 -7.77 -23.67 -7.14
C GLN A 60 -9.17 -23.11 -6.90
N ARG A 61 -10.11 -23.35 -7.87
CA ARG A 61 -11.52 -22.94 -7.77
C ARG A 61 -11.66 -21.44 -7.43
N PRO A 62 -11.10 -20.53 -8.24
CA PRO A 62 -11.18 -19.12 -7.96
C PRO A 62 -12.62 -18.61 -7.96
N ASN A 63 -12.98 -17.76 -7.02
CA ASN A 63 -14.24 -17.03 -7.00
C ASN A 63 -14.12 -15.64 -7.60
N THR A 64 -12.91 -15.06 -7.53
CA THR A 64 -12.59 -13.71 -8.00
C THR A 64 -11.48 -13.72 -9.04
N ALA A 65 -11.39 -12.63 -9.79
CA ALA A 65 -10.25 -12.40 -10.67
C ALA A 65 -8.95 -12.21 -9.86
N LEU A 66 -9.03 -11.66 -8.63
CA LEU A 66 -7.89 -11.54 -7.73
C LEU A 66 -7.36 -12.93 -7.33
N ASP A 67 -8.25 -13.87 -6.96
CA ASP A 67 -7.85 -15.27 -6.69
C ASP A 67 -7.04 -15.89 -7.84
N MET A 68 -7.34 -15.51 -9.09
CA MET A 68 -6.59 -15.97 -10.26
C MET A 68 -5.25 -15.24 -10.38
N VAL A 69 -5.24 -13.91 -10.22
CA VAL A 69 -4.04 -13.08 -10.35
C VAL A 69 -3.00 -13.44 -9.30
N ASP A 70 -3.40 -13.72 -8.06
CA ASP A 70 -2.50 -14.14 -6.97
C ASP A 70 -1.82 -15.51 -7.24
N ARG A 71 -2.35 -16.26 -8.20
CA ARG A 71 -1.76 -17.53 -8.67
C ARG A 71 -0.88 -17.38 -9.90
N VAL A 72 -0.82 -16.18 -10.50
CA VAL A 72 0.05 -15.95 -11.66
C VAL A 72 1.52 -16.04 -11.26
N PRO A 73 2.28 -16.97 -11.84
CA PRO A 73 3.67 -17.19 -11.41
C PRO A 73 4.56 -15.98 -11.65
N GLY A 74 5.21 -15.49 -10.58
CA GLY A 74 6.12 -14.36 -10.63
C GLY A 74 5.45 -12.99 -10.79
N PHE A 75 4.17 -12.91 -10.51
CA PHE A 75 3.47 -11.66 -10.29
C PHE A 75 3.29 -11.41 -8.78
N SER A 76 3.38 -10.18 -8.39
CA SER A 76 2.95 -9.65 -7.10
C SER A 76 2.23 -8.35 -7.39
N SER A 77 1.02 -8.23 -6.89
CA SER A 77 0.24 -7.00 -6.99
C SER A 77 0.97 -5.85 -6.29
N ASP A 78 0.88 -4.69 -6.89
CA ASP A 78 1.35 -3.41 -6.38
C ASP A 78 0.31 -2.38 -6.81
N ASP A 79 -0.35 -1.74 -5.86
CA ASP A 79 -1.43 -0.81 -6.13
C ASP A 79 -0.95 0.65 -6.31
N GLY A 80 0.36 0.84 -6.32
CA GLY A 80 1.03 2.11 -6.53
C GLY A 80 1.84 2.56 -5.33
N SER A 81 2.85 3.38 -5.59
CA SER A 81 3.84 3.77 -4.58
C SER A 81 3.58 5.14 -3.93
N GLY A 82 2.45 5.81 -4.24
CA GLY A 82 2.24 7.20 -3.82
C GLY A 82 3.22 8.19 -4.44
N ALA A 83 4.03 7.78 -5.43
CA ALA A 83 4.97 8.65 -6.11
C ALA A 83 4.23 9.80 -6.82
N ARG A 84 4.97 10.90 -6.99
CA ARG A 84 4.46 12.16 -7.54
C ARG A 84 3.87 11.98 -8.94
N GLY A 85 2.67 12.51 -9.14
CA GLY A 85 1.98 12.49 -10.43
C GLY A 85 1.13 11.26 -10.68
N PHE A 86 0.56 11.20 -11.87
CA PHE A 86 -0.35 10.12 -12.26
C PHE A 86 0.34 8.74 -12.31
N GLU A 87 1.63 8.70 -12.63
CA GLU A 87 2.36 7.45 -12.82
C GLU A 87 2.62 6.68 -11.53
N GLY A 88 2.87 7.37 -10.43
CA GLY A 88 3.10 6.74 -9.12
C GLY A 88 1.84 6.27 -8.40
N ALA A 89 0.68 6.72 -8.85
CA ALA A 89 -0.60 6.45 -8.19
C ALA A 89 -1.34 5.24 -8.76
N VAL A 90 -0.83 4.59 -9.82
CA VAL A 90 -1.53 3.52 -10.53
C VAL A 90 -0.70 2.26 -10.53
N GLY A 91 -1.21 1.23 -9.90
CA GLY A 91 -0.56 -0.06 -9.73
C GLY A 91 -0.20 -0.84 -11.01
N ASN A 92 0.24 -2.07 -10.83
CA ASN A 92 0.70 -2.95 -11.90
C ASN A 92 -0.38 -3.90 -12.46
N ILE A 93 -1.65 -3.56 -12.24
CA ILE A 93 -2.81 -4.30 -12.74
C ILE A 93 -3.52 -3.51 -13.83
N LEU A 94 -3.79 -4.16 -14.95
CA LEU A 94 -4.61 -3.67 -16.04
C LEU A 94 -5.88 -4.51 -16.17
N ILE A 95 -6.98 -3.89 -16.59
CA ILE A 95 -8.23 -4.56 -16.90
C ILE A 95 -8.63 -4.17 -18.33
N ASN A 96 -8.71 -5.15 -19.23
CA ASN A 96 -8.92 -4.92 -20.66
C ASN A 96 -7.93 -3.91 -21.28
N GLY A 97 -6.66 -3.95 -20.85
CA GLY A 97 -5.58 -3.09 -21.32
C GLY A 97 -5.48 -1.73 -20.66
N ASN A 98 -6.38 -1.39 -19.73
CA ASN A 98 -6.42 -0.10 -19.07
C ASN A 98 -6.24 -0.25 -17.55
N ARG A 99 -5.64 0.74 -16.92
CA ARG A 99 -5.68 0.88 -15.46
C ARG A 99 -7.01 1.47 -15.02
N PRO A 100 -7.46 1.19 -13.77
CA PRO A 100 -8.61 1.89 -13.19
C PRO A 100 -8.52 3.41 -13.38
N ALA A 101 -9.65 4.06 -13.61
CA ALA A 101 -9.71 5.51 -13.81
C ALA A 101 -9.68 6.30 -12.48
N SER A 102 -9.47 5.63 -11.37
CA SER A 102 -9.50 6.14 -10.00
C SER A 102 -8.14 5.94 -9.33
N LYS A 103 -7.73 6.84 -8.44
CA LYS A 103 -6.63 6.65 -7.51
C LYS A 103 -7.06 5.87 -6.26
N ASN A 104 -8.34 5.99 -5.89
CA ASN A 104 -8.93 5.38 -4.69
C ASN A 104 -9.62 4.04 -4.98
N ASP A 105 -9.46 3.46 -6.18
CA ASP A 105 -9.96 2.14 -6.56
C ASP A 105 -8.81 1.31 -7.11
N ALA A 106 -8.06 0.71 -6.23
CA ALA A 106 -6.89 -0.09 -6.58
C ALA A 106 -7.23 -1.23 -7.53
N GLY A 107 -6.27 -1.64 -8.35
CA GLY A 107 -6.46 -2.77 -9.26
C GLY A 107 -6.86 -4.05 -8.54
N THR A 108 -6.28 -4.31 -7.37
CA THR A 108 -6.63 -5.44 -6.50
C THR A 108 -8.08 -5.39 -6.04
N ASP A 109 -8.59 -4.23 -5.64
CA ASP A 109 -9.97 -4.06 -5.21
C ASP A 109 -10.98 -4.33 -6.33
N VAL A 110 -10.68 -3.84 -7.54
CA VAL A 110 -11.52 -4.12 -8.71
C VAL A 110 -11.53 -5.62 -9.03
N LEU A 111 -10.38 -6.29 -8.93
CA LEU A 111 -10.29 -7.73 -9.19
C LEU A 111 -10.94 -8.57 -8.10
N GLU A 112 -10.89 -8.15 -6.83
CA GLU A 112 -11.59 -8.82 -5.75
C GLU A 112 -13.11 -8.81 -5.95
N ARG A 113 -13.64 -7.72 -6.50
CA ARG A 113 -15.06 -7.58 -6.83
C ARG A 113 -15.45 -8.19 -8.18
N THR A 114 -14.48 -8.53 -9.02
CA THR A 114 -14.70 -9.14 -10.34
C THR A 114 -14.73 -10.67 -10.21
N PRO A 115 -15.86 -11.36 -10.53
CA PRO A 115 -15.91 -12.80 -10.46
C PRO A 115 -15.02 -13.49 -11.48
N ALA A 116 -14.45 -14.62 -11.09
CA ALA A 116 -13.56 -15.42 -11.92
C ALA A 116 -14.19 -15.89 -13.22
N ASP A 117 -15.51 -16.16 -13.22
CA ASP A 117 -16.25 -16.61 -14.43
C ASP A 117 -16.36 -15.53 -15.51
N LYS A 118 -16.11 -14.27 -15.18
CA LYS A 118 -16.05 -13.14 -16.12
C LYS A 118 -14.68 -12.97 -16.78
N VAL A 119 -13.65 -13.63 -16.27
CA VAL A 119 -12.32 -13.59 -16.86
C VAL A 119 -12.28 -14.48 -18.10
N ASP A 120 -11.80 -13.93 -19.22
CA ASP A 120 -11.50 -14.66 -20.44
C ASP A 120 -10.12 -15.29 -20.36
N HIS A 121 -9.11 -14.45 -20.08
CA HIS A 121 -7.75 -14.86 -19.79
C HIS A 121 -6.98 -13.77 -19.04
N ILE A 122 -5.81 -14.15 -18.53
CA ILE A 122 -4.88 -13.25 -17.86
C ILE A 122 -3.58 -13.21 -18.64
N GLU A 123 -3.11 -12.01 -18.96
CA GLU A 123 -1.85 -11.75 -19.61
C GLU A 123 -0.82 -11.27 -18.59
N LEU A 124 0.30 -11.95 -18.47
CA LEU A 124 1.44 -11.49 -17.70
C LEU A 124 2.49 -10.89 -18.63
N ILE A 125 2.73 -9.60 -18.51
CA ILE A 125 3.58 -8.80 -19.37
C ILE A 125 4.86 -8.45 -18.61
N ARG A 126 6.01 -8.76 -19.21
CA ARG A 126 7.31 -8.57 -18.62
C ARG A 126 8.23 -7.79 -19.55
N GLY A 127 8.86 -6.77 -19.00
CA GLY A 127 9.88 -6.01 -19.70
C GLY A 127 9.41 -5.17 -20.87
N GLY A 128 8.13 -4.80 -20.85
CA GLY A 128 7.51 -3.99 -21.89
C GLY A 128 6.95 -4.83 -23.07
N ALA A 129 5.70 -4.59 -23.40
CA ALA A 129 5.08 -5.07 -24.62
C ALA A 129 4.63 -3.88 -25.46
N PRO A 130 4.81 -3.91 -26.79
CA PRO A 130 4.30 -2.87 -27.67
C PRO A 130 2.81 -2.62 -27.45
N GLY A 131 2.41 -1.36 -27.27
CA GLY A 131 1.03 -0.99 -27.03
C GLY A 131 0.56 -1.01 -25.58
N ILE A 132 1.37 -1.47 -24.63
CA ILE A 132 1.05 -1.49 -23.20
C ILE A 132 1.91 -0.49 -22.46
N ASP A 133 1.25 0.40 -21.73
CA ASP A 133 1.94 1.35 -20.85
C ASP A 133 2.31 0.67 -19.54
N MET A 134 3.59 0.33 -19.38
CA MET A 134 4.13 -0.30 -18.17
C MET A 134 4.21 0.66 -16.99
N GLN A 135 4.17 1.97 -17.22
CA GLN A 135 4.27 3.04 -16.20
C GLN A 135 5.31 2.77 -15.10
N GLY A 136 6.48 2.34 -15.53
CA GLY A 136 7.54 2.11 -14.57
C GLY A 136 7.65 0.69 -14.04
N TYR A 137 6.60 -0.08 -14.10
CA TYR A 137 6.61 -1.45 -13.64
C TYR A 137 7.38 -2.37 -14.58
N SER A 138 8.16 -3.26 -14.03
CA SER A 138 8.87 -4.29 -14.78
C SER A 138 7.98 -5.49 -15.13
N VAL A 139 6.89 -5.66 -14.39
CA VAL A 139 5.90 -6.75 -14.54
C VAL A 139 4.51 -6.18 -14.32
N VAL A 140 3.63 -6.44 -15.27
CA VAL A 140 2.22 -6.00 -15.25
C VAL A 140 1.34 -7.19 -15.58
N VAL A 141 0.20 -7.31 -14.89
CA VAL A 141 -0.87 -8.23 -15.24
C VAL A 141 -1.98 -7.47 -15.94
N ASN A 142 -2.50 -8.03 -17.05
CA ASN A 142 -3.67 -7.54 -17.75
C ASN A 142 -4.77 -8.60 -17.71
N VAL A 143 -5.85 -8.31 -17.01
CA VAL A 143 -7.02 -9.21 -16.92
C VAL A 143 -8.00 -8.88 -18.03
N ILE A 144 -8.17 -9.80 -18.95
CA ILE A 144 -9.11 -9.67 -20.06
C ILE A 144 -10.45 -10.28 -19.66
N LEU A 145 -11.49 -9.46 -19.72
CA LEU A 145 -12.84 -9.86 -19.36
C LEU A 145 -13.64 -10.30 -20.60
N LYS A 146 -14.46 -11.35 -20.43
CA LYS A 146 -15.36 -11.86 -21.45
C LYS A 146 -16.25 -10.77 -22.02
N GLN A 147 -16.46 -10.82 -23.31
CA GLN A 147 -17.41 -9.95 -24.02
C GLN A 147 -18.85 -10.47 -23.85
N GLY A 148 -19.84 -9.60 -24.11
CA GLY A 148 -21.25 -9.92 -24.06
C GLY A 148 -22.02 -9.14 -23.01
N SER A 149 -23.35 -9.36 -22.96
CA SER A 149 -24.23 -8.70 -21.99
C SER A 149 -24.34 -9.53 -20.72
N SER A 150 -24.30 -8.88 -19.56
CA SER A 150 -24.44 -9.55 -18.26
C SER A 150 -24.97 -8.57 -17.21
N ARG A 151 -25.68 -9.11 -16.22
CA ARG A 151 -26.03 -8.43 -14.98
C ARG A 151 -25.52 -9.26 -13.82
N GLN A 152 -25.05 -8.61 -12.78
CA GLN A 152 -24.44 -9.30 -11.68
C GLN A 152 -24.45 -8.44 -10.44
N SER A 153 -24.63 -9.08 -9.30
CA SER A 153 -24.46 -8.48 -7.99
C SER A 153 -23.41 -9.27 -7.20
N VAL A 154 -22.62 -8.55 -6.42
CA VAL A 154 -21.70 -9.12 -5.45
C VAL A 154 -22.00 -8.49 -4.10
N ALA A 155 -22.28 -9.31 -3.10
CA ALA A 155 -22.39 -8.89 -1.71
C ALA A 155 -21.24 -9.48 -0.91
N THR A 156 -20.59 -8.66 -0.10
CA THR A 156 -19.56 -9.07 0.84
C THR A 156 -19.96 -8.60 2.23
N TRP A 157 -19.81 -9.46 3.20
CA TRP A 157 -19.92 -9.14 4.60
C TRP A 157 -18.67 -9.62 5.32
N ASN A 158 -18.17 -8.81 6.25
CA ASN A 158 -17.01 -9.14 7.07
C ASN A 158 -17.26 -8.74 8.53
N ALA A 159 -16.62 -9.46 9.42
CA ALA A 159 -16.53 -9.13 10.83
C ALA A 159 -15.15 -9.50 11.34
N ALA A 160 -14.62 -8.72 12.28
CA ALA A 160 -13.48 -9.10 13.11
C ALA A 160 -13.93 -9.08 14.56
N LEU A 161 -13.78 -10.23 15.23
CA LEU A 161 -14.23 -10.47 16.60
C LEU A 161 -13.01 -10.48 17.52
N PHE A 162 -12.96 -9.54 18.43
CA PHE A 162 -11.83 -9.30 19.33
C PHE A 162 -12.11 -9.86 20.72
N ASP A 163 -11.08 -10.29 21.41
CA ASP A 163 -11.17 -10.72 22.80
C ASP A 163 -10.96 -9.51 23.73
N GLY A 164 -12.08 -8.91 24.16
CA GLY A 164 -12.06 -7.80 25.10
C GLY A 164 -11.94 -6.40 24.48
N ASN A 165 -12.11 -6.28 23.16
CA ASN A 165 -12.09 -5.01 22.42
C ASN A 165 -13.35 -4.87 21.53
N HIS A 166 -13.48 -3.74 20.81
CA HIS A 166 -14.57 -3.50 19.88
C HIS A 166 -14.56 -4.49 18.72
N ASP A 167 -15.69 -5.17 18.51
CA ASP A 167 -15.88 -5.97 17.32
C ASP A 167 -16.08 -5.04 16.10
N VAL A 168 -15.44 -5.40 14.97
CA VAL A 168 -15.55 -4.67 13.72
C VAL A 168 -16.49 -5.39 12.77
N TYR A 169 -17.38 -4.64 12.14
CA TYR A 169 -18.32 -5.15 11.15
C TYR A 169 -18.27 -4.31 9.90
N GLY A 170 -18.49 -4.94 8.75
CA GLY A 170 -18.56 -4.21 7.50
C GLY A 170 -19.22 -5.01 6.41
N GLY A 171 -19.57 -4.32 5.34
CA GLY A 171 -20.15 -4.94 4.19
C GLY A 171 -20.07 -4.07 2.93
N SER A 172 -20.23 -4.71 1.80
CA SER A 172 -20.33 -4.01 0.53
C SER A 172 -21.32 -4.70 -0.39
N TYR A 173 -21.96 -3.91 -1.22
CA TYR A 173 -22.83 -4.40 -2.28
C TYR A 173 -22.47 -3.72 -3.59
N GLN A 174 -22.09 -4.51 -4.59
CA GLN A 174 -21.82 -4.04 -5.93
C GLN A 174 -22.83 -4.61 -6.90
N PHE A 175 -23.45 -3.75 -7.70
CA PHE A 175 -24.22 -4.13 -8.88
C PHE A 175 -23.45 -3.72 -10.13
N THR A 176 -23.33 -4.62 -11.10
CA THR A 176 -22.68 -4.36 -12.40
C THR A 176 -23.62 -4.79 -13.52
N ALA A 177 -23.83 -3.93 -14.50
CA ALA A 177 -24.53 -4.25 -15.74
C ALA A 177 -23.63 -3.97 -16.94
N LYS A 178 -23.58 -4.92 -17.87
CA LYS A 178 -22.86 -4.81 -19.14
C LYS A 178 -23.80 -5.07 -20.27
N ASP A 179 -23.75 -4.25 -21.32
CA ASP A 179 -24.49 -4.42 -22.56
C ASP A 179 -23.58 -4.06 -23.76
N GLY A 180 -23.07 -5.10 -24.42
CA GLY A 180 -22.05 -4.96 -25.44
C GLY A 180 -20.78 -4.30 -24.91
N GLU A 181 -20.45 -3.14 -25.46
CA GLU A 181 -19.28 -2.33 -25.07
C GLU A 181 -19.54 -1.37 -23.90
N ARG A 182 -20.79 -1.25 -23.46
CA ARG A 182 -21.18 -0.38 -22.33
C ARG A 182 -21.25 -1.19 -21.06
N SER A 183 -20.70 -0.64 -19.99
CA SER A 183 -20.86 -1.19 -18.64
C SER A 183 -20.99 -0.06 -17.63
N TRP A 184 -21.72 -0.33 -16.57
CA TRP A 184 -21.80 0.53 -15.42
C TRP A 184 -21.88 -0.29 -14.14
N SER A 185 -21.39 0.23 -13.04
CA SER A 185 -21.51 -0.40 -11.74
C SER A 185 -21.77 0.64 -10.66
N VAL A 186 -22.44 0.20 -9.61
CA VAL A 186 -22.62 0.94 -8.37
C VAL A 186 -22.08 0.08 -7.24
N LEU A 187 -21.21 0.63 -6.42
CA LEU A 187 -20.70 0.03 -5.20
C LEU A 187 -21.13 0.87 -4.01
N LEU A 188 -21.70 0.24 -3.02
CA LEU A 188 -21.96 0.81 -1.70
C LEU A 188 -21.17 0.02 -0.68
N SER A 189 -20.50 0.71 0.22
CA SER A 189 -19.71 0.10 1.29
C SER A 189 -19.99 0.83 2.59
N ASP A 190 -20.11 0.07 3.65
CA ASP A 190 -20.23 0.51 5.04
C ASP A 190 -19.32 -0.38 5.88
N GLY A 191 -18.62 0.18 6.86
CA GLY A 191 -17.77 -0.61 7.74
C GLY A 191 -17.18 0.19 8.88
N THR A 192 -17.04 -0.51 10.01
CA THR A 192 -16.29 -0.02 11.15
C THR A 192 -14.82 -0.47 11.04
N SER A 193 -13.94 0.20 11.74
CA SER A 193 -12.51 -0.08 11.84
C SER A 193 -12.04 0.01 13.29
N THR A 194 -10.86 -0.54 13.57
CA THR A 194 -10.22 -0.46 14.88
C THR A 194 -8.71 -0.33 14.69
N SER A 195 -8.02 0.28 15.66
CA SER A 195 -6.57 0.37 15.64
C SER A 195 -5.94 -1.01 15.87
N ASP A 196 -4.83 -1.29 15.18
CA ASP A 196 -4.00 -2.48 15.40
C ASP A 196 -3.11 -2.37 16.64
N SER A 197 -2.99 -1.17 17.22
CA SER A 197 -2.30 -0.90 18.48
C SER A 197 -3.21 -0.94 19.72
N ASN A 198 -4.51 -1.26 19.56
CA ASN A 198 -5.45 -1.38 20.68
C ASN A 198 -5.03 -2.48 21.64
N GLY A 199 -5.09 -2.18 22.93
CA GLY A 199 -4.90 -3.16 23.98
C GLY A 199 -4.25 -2.56 25.24
N PRO A 200 -4.16 -3.39 26.29
CA PRO A 200 -3.41 -3.04 27.50
C PRO A 200 -1.92 -3.17 27.25
N GLY A 201 -1.14 -2.43 27.98
CA GLY A 201 0.30 -2.48 27.91
C GLY A 201 0.94 -2.01 29.21
N ARG A 202 2.23 -1.76 29.12
CA ARG A 202 3.04 -1.26 30.22
C ARG A 202 3.96 -0.17 29.70
N ASP A 203 4.10 0.89 30.44
CA ASP A 203 5.02 1.96 30.15
C ASP A 203 6.05 2.11 31.28
N VAL A 204 7.34 2.03 30.95
CA VAL A 204 8.44 2.05 31.93
C VAL A 204 9.38 3.19 31.59
N ILE A 205 9.31 4.26 32.39
CA ILE A 205 10.20 5.44 32.27
C ILE A 205 11.36 5.32 33.25
N ARG A 206 12.59 5.56 32.76
CA ARG A 206 13.82 5.56 33.54
C ARG A 206 14.52 6.92 33.41
N ASP A 207 14.58 7.65 34.48
CA ASP A 207 15.22 8.95 34.58
C ASP A 207 16.21 9.06 35.79
N ALA A 208 16.75 10.25 36.05
CA ALA A 208 17.64 10.47 37.16
C ALA A 208 17.01 10.27 38.56
N ASN A 209 15.67 10.27 38.65
CA ASN A 209 14.91 10.08 39.88
C ASN A 209 14.57 8.60 40.15
N GLY A 210 14.78 7.73 39.18
CA GLY A 210 14.52 6.29 39.31
C GLY A 210 13.74 5.69 38.16
N VAL A 211 12.96 4.63 38.46
CA VAL A 211 12.14 3.92 37.51
C VAL A 211 10.66 4.13 37.87
N ARG A 212 9.88 4.59 36.92
CA ARG A 212 8.41 4.63 37.01
C ARG A 212 7.86 3.54 36.13
N ASP A 213 6.99 2.74 36.69
CA ASP A 213 6.34 1.60 36.06
C ASP A 213 4.83 1.87 36.06
N GLN A 214 4.26 2.09 34.90
CA GLN A 214 2.92 2.57 34.70
C GLN A 214 2.10 1.60 33.82
N ALA A 215 0.80 1.54 34.04
CA ALA A 215 -0.10 0.89 33.11
C ALA A 215 -0.27 1.74 31.85
N PHE A 216 -0.38 1.09 30.72
CA PHE A 216 -0.70 1.67 29.42
C PHE A 216 -1.99 1.05 28.89
N ALA A 217 -2.85 1.84 28.28
CA ALA A 217 -3.99 1.34 27.52
C ALA A 217 -4.26 2.29 26.35
N ASN A 218 -4.54 1.70 25.19
CA ASN A 218 -4.94 2.43 23.99
C ASN A 218 -6.16 1.76 23.36
N ASP A 219 -7.10 2.56 22.86
CA ASP A 219 -8.29 2.07 22.16
C ASP A 219 -8.71 3.07 21.08
N GLY A 220 -8.63 2.64 19.82
CA GLY A 220 -8.99 3.40 18.65
C GLY A 220 -10.02 2.66 17.82
N TRP A 221 -11.09 3.35 17.45
CA TRP A 221 -12.15 2.83 16.60
C TRP A 221 -12.70 3.92 15.69
N GLY A 222 -13.37 3.49 14.64
CA GLY A 222 -13.98 4.41 13.70
C GLY A 222 -14.82 3.67 12.68
N GLY A 223 -15.12 4.35 11.60
CA GLY A 223 -15.86 3.74 10.52
C GLY A 223 -15.98 4.63 9.29
N GLY A 224 -16.63 4.11 8.28
CA GLY A 224 -16.86 4.91 7.09
C GLY A 224 -17.83 4.29 6.11
N ASP A 225 -18.58 5.20 5.49
CA ASP A 225 -19.53 4.92 4.42
C ASP A 225 -18.97 5.39 3.09
N SER A 226 -19.13 4.62 2.03
CA SER A 226 -18.79 5.11 0.70
C SER A 226 -19.74 4.64 -0.39
N ALA A 227 -19.89 5.48 -1.42
CA ALA A 227 -20.63 5.17 -2.62
C ALA A 227 -19.76 5.47 -3.85
N ARG A 228 -19.71 4.51 -4.80
CA ARG A 228 -18.95 4.64 -6.05
C ARG A 228 -19.81 4.26 -7.24
N VAL A 229 -19.69 5.03 -8.30
CA VAL A 229 -20.32 4.75 -9.60
C VAL A 229 -19.24 4.72 -10.67
N ASN A 230 -19.21 3.63 -11.47
CA ASN A 230 -18.32 3.51 -12.62
C ASN A 230 -19.14 3.38 -13.91
N TYR A 231 -18.63 3.96 -14.97
CA TYR A 231 -19.14 3.84 -16.33
C TYR A 231 -17.99 3.56 -17.31
N SER A 232 -18.22 2.68 -18.27
CA SER A 232 -17.34 2.48 -19.43
C SER A 232 -18.17 2.27 -20.67
N GLY A 233 -17.82 2.95 -21.76
CA GLY A 233 -18.55 2.82 -23.01
C GLY A 233 -18.00 3.63 -24.16
N PRO A 234 -18.50 3.40 -25.38
CA PRO A 234 -18.09 4.13 -26.57
C PRO A 234 -18.56 5.59 -26.50
N LEU A 235 -17.68 6.50 -26.89
CA LEU A 235 -17.94 7.94 -26.99
C LEU A 235 -17.15 8.53 -28.16
N ALA A 236 -17.84 9.19 -29.13
CA ALA A 236 -17.25 9.98 -30.22
C ALA A 236 -16.07 9.28 -30.95
N GLY A 237 -16.20 7.98 -31.24
CA GLY A 237 -15.17 7.18 -31.93
C GLY A 237 -14.01 6.73 -31.05
N GLY A 238 -14.13 6.87 -29.74
CA GLY A 238 -13.24 6.34 -28.72
C GLY A 238 -14.01 5.64 -27.62
N LYS A 239 -13.34 5.36 -26.50
CA LYS A 239 -13.90 4.76 -25.29
C LYS A 239 -13.72 5.73 -24.13
N LEU A 240 -14.80 5.98 -23.40
CA LEU A 240 -14.80 6.71 -22.15
C LEU A 240 -14.90 5.72 -20.99
N GLU A 241 -14.08 5.90 -19.97
CA GLU A 241 -14.19 5.34 -18.63
C GLU A 241 -14.33 6.47 -17.64
N ALA A 242 -15.28 6.38 -16.72
CA ALA A 242 -15.58 7.39 -15.72
C ALA A 242 -15.84 6.73 -14.37
N THR A 243 -15.35 7.34 -13.30
CA THR A 243 -15.63 6.97 -11.92
C THR A 243 -16.01 8.22 -11.13
N ALA A 244 -16.96 8.07 -10.21
CA ALA A 244 -17.27 9.06 -9.20
C ALA A 244 -17.44 8.35 -7.86
N GLN A 245 -16.80 8.88 -6.82
CA GLN A 245 -16.85 8.35 -5.47
C GLN A 245 -17.08 9.47 -4.47
N TYR A 246 -17.78 9.15 -3.40
CA TYR A 246 -17.91 9.97 -2.20
C TYR A 246 -17.82 9.07 -0.97
N GLY A 247 -17.11 9.53 0.07
CA GLY A 247 -16.90 8.82 1.33
C GLY A 247 -17.03 9.73 2.54
N LEU A 248 -17.47 9.14 3.63
CA LEU A 248 -17.49 9.71 4.97
C LEU A 248 -16.66 8.78 5.85
N HIS A 249 -15.88 9.33 6.75
CA HIS A 249 -15.07 8.57 7.70
C HIS A 249 -15.05 9.31 9.03
N ASP A 250 -15.13 8.58 10.12
CA ASP A 250 -14.94 9.06 11.48
C ASP A 250 -13.91 8.18 12.19
N TRP A 251 -13.11 8.79 13.07
CA TRP A 251 -12.13 8.11 13.91
C TRP A 251 -12.15 8.68 15.31
N HIS A 252 -12.05 7.80 16.30
CA HIS A 252 -11.90 8.15 17.70
C HIS A 252 -10.82 7.26 18.32
N GLU A 253 -9.88 7.86 19.06
CA GLU A 253 -8.82 7.14 19.75
C GLU A 253 -8.56 7.78 21.10
N TRP A 254 -8.36 6.98 22.15
CA TRP A 254 -7.92 7.46 23.45
C TRP A 254 -6.74 6.63 23.95
N GLN A 255 -5.90 7.24 24.75
CA GLN A 255 -4.75 6.62 25.40
C GLN A 255 -4.68 7.03 26.86
N ASP A 256 -4.44 6.05 27.73
CA ASP A 256 -4.19 6.22 29.15
C ASP A 256 -2.82 5.68 29.54
N VAL A 257 -2.02 6.50 30.23
CA VAL A 257 -0.74 6.08 30.82
C VAL A 257 -0.72 6.51 32.27
N GLY A 258 -0.57 5.58 33.22
CA GLY A 258 -0.58 6.01 34.62
C GLY A 258 -0.31 4.93 35.67
N ALA A 259 -0.07 5.39 36.89
CA ALA A 259 0.09 4.54 38.07
C ALA A 259 -0.49 5.22 39.32
N GLY A 260 -1.42 4.54 39.98
CA GLY A 260 -2.08 5.06 41.20
C GLY A 260 -2.88 6.34 40.95
N PRO A 261 -2.51 7.50 41.59
CA PRO A 261 -3.22 8.74 41.36
C PRO A 261 -2.69 9.57 40.17
N ASP A 262 -1.65 9.09 39.48
CA ASP A 262 -1.04 9.75 38.35
C ASP A 262 -1.61 9.15 37.07
N LEU A 263 -2.13 10.00 36.18
CA LEU A 263 -2.74 9.60 34.92
C LEU A 263 -2.43 10.66 33.85
N ASP A 264 -1.93 10.23 32.73
CA ASP A 264 -1.84 11.00 31.49
C ASP A 264 -2.90 10.42 30.52
N HIS A 265 -3.89 11.24 30.19
CA HIS A 265 -5.00 10.87 29.32
C HIS A 265 -4.98 11.71 28.05
N SER A 266 -5.04 11.07 26.89
CA SER A 266 -5.23 11.74 25.63
C SER A 266 -6.45 11.19 24.90
N ASP A 267 -7.10 12.05 24.11
CA ASP A 267 -8.27 11.74 23.31
C ASP A 267 -8.15 12.43 21.95
N TYR A 268 -8.41 11.70 20.88
CA TYR A 268 -8.34 12.16 19.49
C TYR A 268 -9.62 11.81 18.74
N VAL A 269 -10.18 12.78 18.03
CA VAL A 269 -11.37 12.59 17.19
C VAL A 269 -11.13 13.25 15.84
N GLU A 270 -11.48 12.54 14.78
CA GLU A 270 -11.40 13.02 13.39
C GLU A 270 -12.67 12.70 12.62
N ASP A 271 -13.17 13.70 11.89
CA ASP A 271 -14.25 13.56 10.90
C ASP A 271 -13.72 13.93 9.52
N THR A 272 -13.84 13.02 8.55
CA THR A 272 -13.36 13.23 7.18
C THR A 272 -14.45 13.01 6.14
N LYS A 273 -14.52 13.90 5.13
CA LYS A 273 -15.38 13.80 3.94
C LYS A 273 -14.50 13.86 2.70
N SER A 274 -14.56 12.83 1.87
CA SER A 274 -13.73 12.73 0.68
C SER A 274 -14.55 12.49 -0.58
N GLY A 275 -13.99 12.86 -1.74
CA GLY A 275 -14.59 12.56 -3.02
C GLY A 275 -13.58 12.52 -4.14
N GLU A 276 -13.91 11.76 -5.18
CA GLU A 276 -13.10 11.65 -6.40
C GLU A 276 -13.97 11.60 -7.65
N LEU A 277 -13.50 12.27 -8.70
CA LEU A 277 -14.00 12.17 -10.07
C LEU A 277 -12.82 11.80 -10.98
N GLY A 278 -12.88 10.64 -11.63
CA GLY A 278 -11.88 10.14 -12.57
C GLY A 278 -12.49 9.96 -13.97
N LEU A 279 -11.79 10.41 -15.01
CA LEU A 279 -12.17 10.24 -16.41
C LEU A 279 -10.97 9.77 -17.22
N THR A 280 -11.15 8.73 -18.02
CA THR A 280 -10.16 8.27 -19.01
C THR A 280 -10.84 8.17 -20.38
N TYR A 281 -10.32 8.88 -21.37
CA TYR A 281 -10.80 8.82 -22.75
C TYR A 281 -9.70 8.35 -23.67
N ILE A 282 -9.93 7.24 -24.38
CA ILE A 282 -8.99 6.61 -25.31
C ILE A 282 -9.59 6.60 -26.70
N ARG A 283 -8.87 7.18 -27.66
CA ARG A 283 -9.33 7.27 -29.04
C ARG A 283 -8.24 6.92 -30.05
N PRO A 284 -8.48 5.99 -30.99
CA PRO A 284 -7.67 5.86 -32.20
C PRO A 284 -7.83 7.12 -33.06
N ILE A 285 -6.75 7.87 -33.32
CA ILE A 285 -6.79 9.09 -34.17
C ILE A 285 -6.55 8.74 -35.64
N LYS A 286 -5.72 7.76 -35.89
CA LYS A 286 -5.42 7.15 -37.19
C LYS A 286 -4.77 5.78 -36.97
N PRO A 287 -4.61 4.94 -38.02
CA PRO A 287 -3.95 3.64 -37.86
C PRO A 287 -2.64 3.75 -37.09
N LYS A 288 -2.47 2.92 -36.04
CA LYS A 288 -1.29 2.87 -35.15
C LYS A 288 -1.05 4.11 -34.27
N TRP A 289 -2.02 5.04 -34.20
CA TRP A 289 -1.94 6.21 -33.35
C TRP A 289 -3.13 6.25 -32.41
N THR A 290 -2.86 6.33 -31.12
CA THR A 290 -3.88 6.40 -30.07
C THR A 290 -3.65 7.64 -29.23
N LEU A 291 -4.71 8.41 -28.97
CA LEU A 291 -4.76 9.45 -27.99
C LEU A 291 -5.40 8.91 -26.72
N GLU A 292 -4.76 9.15 -25.59
CA GLU A 292 -5.30 8.90 -24.27
C GLU A 292 -5.32 10.22 -23.51
N THR A 293 -6.45 10.54 -22.90
CA THR A 293 -6.60 11.72 -22.03
C THR A 293 -7.19 11.25 -20.71
N ARG A 294 -6.63 11.73 -19.59
CA ARG A 294 -7.10 11.44 -18.25
C ARG A 294 -7.30 12.71 -17.46
N VAL A 295 -8.38 12.73 -16.67
CA VAL A 295 -8.66 13.78 -15.70
C VAL A 295 -8.96 13.13 -14.38
N ILE A 296 -8.38 13.63 -13.32
CA ILE A 296 -8.71 13.27 -11.94
C ILE A 296 -8.92 14.55 -11.16
N HIS A 297 -9.96 14.58 -10.37
CA HIS A 297 -10.19 15.56 -9.32
C HIS A 297 -10.57 14.85 -8.05
N GLN A 298 -9.81 15.09 -6.98
CA GLN A 298 -10.11 14.58 -5.64
C GLN A 298 -10.09 15.72 -4.63
N PHE A 299 -10.89 15.58 -3.59
CA PHE A 299 -10.94 16.50 -2.48
C PHE A 299 -11.18 15.79 -1.16
N GLU A 300 -10.74 16.42 -0.10
CA GLU A 300 -10.97 15.99 1.26
C GLU A 300 -11.23 17.20 2.16
N HIS A 301 -12.13 17.04 3.11
CA HIS A 301 -12.37 17.97 4.21
C HIS A 301 -12.22 17.19 5.51
N PHE A 302 -11.45 17.73 6.44
CA PHE A 302 -11.21 17.11 7.73
C PHE A 302 -11.44 18.10 8.88
N ASP A 303 -11.83 17.56 10.03
CA ASP A 303 -12.03 18.26 11.30
C ASP A 303 -11.45 17.37 12.40
N GLU A 304 -10.38 17.81 13.05
CA GLU A 304 -9.62 17.05 14.04
C GLU A 304 -9.65 17.77 15.37
N VAL A 305 -9.77 17.00 16.44
CA VAL A 305 -9.65 17.48 17.82
C VAL A 305 -8.82 16.49 18.62
N ALA A 306 -7.69 16.95 19.16
CA ALA A 306 -6.93 16.21 20.14
C ALA A 306 -7.00 16.94 21.51
N THR A 307 -7.17 16.18 22.59
CA THR A 307 -7.11 16.70 23.96
C THR A 307 -6.14 15.88 24.80
N GLY A 308 -5.46 16.53 25.73
CA GLY A 308 -4.56 15.89 26.68
C GLY A 308 -4.81 16.44 28.10
N LEU A 309 -4.76 15.56 29.10
CA LEU A 309 -4.87 15.93 30.51
C LEU A 309 -3.92 15.10 31.36
N GLN A 310 -2.96 15.75 31.96
CA GLN A 310 -2.08 15.13 32.93
C GLN A 310 -2.59 15.35 34.36
N THR A 311 -2.68 14.27 35.13
CA THR A 311 -3.01 14.31 36.56
C THR A 311 -1.83 13.79 37.36
N VAL A 312 -1.36 14.56 38.35
CA VAL A 312 -0.24 14.20 39.21
C VAL A 312 -0.68 14.25 40.67
N GLY A 313 -0.49 13.17 41.42
CA GLY A 313 -0.94 13.07 42.81
C GLY A 313 -2.45 13.22 42.97
N GLY A 314 -3.24 12.90 41.94
CA GLY A 314 -4.68 13.09 41.93
C GLY A 314 -5.14 14.53 41.66
N VAL A 315 -4.22 15.43 41.30
CA VAL A 315 -4.51 16.83 40.92
C VAL A 315 -4.36 17.00 39.43
N ALA A 316 -5.44 17.41 38.77
CA ALA A 316 -5.43 17.69 37.33
C ALA A 316 -4.55 18.94 37.04
N GLY A 317 -3.69 18.82 36.05
CA GLY A 317 -2.93 19.92 35.47
C GLY A 317 -3.75 20.74 34.47
N ASP A 318 -3.07 21.53 33.66
CA ASP A 318 -3.69 22.31 32.60
C ASP A 318 -4.09 21.36 31.43
N ALA A 319 -5.36 21.45 31.04
CA ALA A 319 -5.86 20.68 29.91
C ALA A 319 -5.27 21.24 28.61
N GLN A 320 -4.72 20.36 27.80
CA GLN A 320 -4.25 20.64 26.45
C GLN A 320 -5.38 20.40 25.43
N ARG A 321 -5.47 21.23 24.41
CA ARG A 321 -6.39 21.03 23.31
C ARG A 321 -5.81 21.55 22.01
N PHE A 322 -5.69 20.65 21.04
CA PHE A 322 -5.36 20.96 19.66
C PHE A 322 -6.61 20.77 18.78
N THR A 323 -6.78 21.64 17.80
CA THR A 323 -7.82 21.50 16.78
C THR A 323 -7.22 21.81 15.42
N ALA A 324 -7.58 21.02 14.40
CA ALA A 324 -7.26 21.32 13.03
C ALA A 324 -8.51 21.15 12.16
N LYS A 325 -8.73 22.10 11.26
CA LYS A 325 -9.78 22.07 10.25
C LYS A 325 -9.19 22.42 8.92
N GLY A 326 -9.48 21.59 7.92
CA GLY A 326 -8.89 21.84 6.64
C GLY A 326 -9.63 21.24 5.47
N LYS A 327 -9.13 21.59 4.30
CA LYS A 327 -9.54 21.03 3.03
C LYS A 327 -8.31 20.83 2.16
N SER A 328 -8.23 19.67 1.53
CA SER A 328 -7.24 19.37 0.51
C SER A 328 -7.91 19.09 -0.83
N SER A 329 -7.21 19.32 -1.92
CA SER A 329 -7.67 18.91 -3.25
C SER A 329 -6.52 18.72 -4.21
N GLU A 330 -6.72 17.78 -5.15
CA GLU A 330 -5.82 17.56 -6.28
C GLU A 330 -6.62 17.51 -7.59
N SER A 331 -6.11 18.19 -8.62
CA SER A 331 -6.67 18.12 -9.97
C SER A 331 -5.55 17.80 -10.95
N ILE A 332 -5.71 16.73 -11.74
CA ILE A 332 -4.71 16.30 -12.73
C ILE A 332 -5.38 16.21 -14.10
N LEU A 333 -4.71 16.77 -15.11
CA LEU A 333 -5.00 16.57 -16.52
C LEU A 333 -3.77 15.99 -17.21
N ARG A 334 -3.90 14.81 -17.82
CA ARG A 334 -2.83 14.17 -18.60
C ARG A 334 -3.32 13.89 -20.02
N ALA A 335 -2.46 14.13 -21.00
CA ALA A 335 -2.68 13.74 -22.39
C ALA A 335 -1.46 13.00 -22.92
N LEU A 336 -1.69 11.87 -23.59
CA LEU A 336 -0.66 10.97 -24.13
C LEU A 336 -1.03 10.61 -25.58
N VAL A 337 -0.07 10.71 -26.48
CA VAL A 337 -0.16 10.16 -27.84
C VAL A 337 0.81 8.99 -27.94
N ARG A 338 0.27 7.82 -28.32
CA ARG A 338 1.02 6.59 -28.57
C ARG A 338 1.08 6.32 -30.07
N HIS A 339 2.26 5.96 -30.56
CA HIS A 339 2.50 5.56 -31.94
C HIS A 339 3.18 4.19 -32.01
N GLU A 340 2.47 3.20 -32.49
CA GLU A 340 3.02 1.86 -32.81
C GLU A 340 3.72 1.92 -34.17
N ARG A 341 4.98 2.43 -34.20
CA ARG A 341 5.73 2.64 -35.43
C ARG A 341 5.92 1.31 -36.18
N THR A 342 6.30 0.26 -35.45
CA THR A 342 6.39 -1.13 -35.94
C THR A 342 5.88 -2.08 -34.86
N SER A 343 5.77 -3.38 -35.16
CA SER A 343 5.49 -4.40 -34.14
C SER A 343 6.58 -4.50 -33.06
N ALA A 344 7.75 -3.92 -33.27
CA ALA A 344 8.88 -3.95 -32.37
C ALA A 344 9.18 -2.60 -31.70
N LEU A 345 8.58 -1.49 -32.16
CA LEU A 345 8.89 -0.13 -31.65
C LEU A 345 7.59 0.65 -31.41
N THR A 346 7.38 1.01 -30.16
CA THR A 346 6.34 1.93 -29.70
C THR A 346 6.97 3.23 -29.21
N LEU A 347 6.41 4.35 -29.61
CA LEU A 347 6.79 5.68 -29.15
C LEU A 347 5.60 6.32 -28.46
N GLU A 348 5.86 6.98 -27.35
CA GLU A 348 4.87 7.70 -26.55
C GLU A 348 5.37 9.11 -26.24
N ALA A 349 4.51 10.10 -26.32
CA ALA A 349 4.81 11.46 -25.90
C ALA A 349 3.55 12.12 -25.36
N GLY A 350 3.72 12.99 -24.36
CA GLY A 350 2.59 13.61 -23.71
C GLY A 350 2.99 14.69 -22.72
N GLY A 351 1.97 15.13 -21.98
CA GLY A 351 2.15 16.08 -20.90
C GLY A 351 1.09 15.90 -19.81
N GLU A 352 1.40 16.47 -18.66
CA GLU A 352 0.58 16.46 -17.46
C GLU A 352 0.57 17.85 -16.83
N LEU A 353 -0.59 18.27 -16.35
CA LEU A 353 -0.76 19.44 -15.49
C LEU A 353 -1.43 18.97 -14.21
N ALA A 354 -0.90 19.37 -13.06
CA ALA A 354 -1.48 19.09 -11.76
C ALA A 354 -1.56 20.37 -10.93
N TYR A 355 -2.65 20.49 -10.20
CA TYR A 355 -2.86 21.52 -9.18
C TYR A 355 -3.25 20.84 -7.88
N ASN A 356 -2.45 21.08 -6.84
CA ASN A 356 -2.63 20.58 -5.49
C ASN A 356 -2.85 21.75 -4.54
N MET A 357 -3.70 21.58 -3.54
CA MET A 357 -3.99 22.60 -2.53
C MET A 357 -4.28 21.95 -1.18
N LEU A 358 -3.73 22.53 -0.12
CA LEU A 358 -4.13 22.34 1.28
C LEU A 358 -4.43 23.74 1.85
N ASP A 359 -5.54 23.87 2.57
CA ASP A 359 -5.95 25.08 3.27
C ASP A 359 -6.41 24.64 4.66
N THR A 360 -5.65 24.98 5.72
CA THR A 360 -5.87 24.49 7.07
C THR A 360 -5.69 25.58 8.10
N ASP A 361 -6.55 25.54 9.12
CA ASP A 361 -6.51 26.37 10.32
C ASP A 361 -6.36 25.47 11.56
N GLN A 362 -5.38 25.77 12.41
CA GLN A 362 -5.04 25.03 13.61
C GLN A 362 -5.01 25.94 14.82
N ALA A 363 -5.35 25.41 15.98
CA ALA A 363 -5.26 26.12 17.23
C ALA A 363 -4.83 25.19 18.37
N TYR A 364 -3.97 25.68 19.24
CA TYR A 364 -3.53 24.97 20.44
C TYR A 364 -3.80 25.83 21.67
N THR A 365 -4.33 25.21 22.71
CA THR A 365 -4.57 25.86 24.00
C THR A 365 -4.06 25.00 25.14
N GLU A 366 -3.56 25.63 26.20
CA GLU A 366 -3.16 24.99 27.44
C GLU A 366 -3.83 25.73 28.60
N GLY A 367 -4.56 25.03 29.48
CA GLY A 367 -5.39 25.63 30.52
C GLY A 367 -6.41 26.64 29.98
N GLY A 368 -6.86 26.48 28.74
CA GLY A 368 -7.75 27.42 28.04
C GLY A 368 -7.04 28.66 27.48
N THR A 369 -5.72 28.82 27.69
CA THR A 369 -4.91 29.92 27.17
C THR A 369 -4.39 29.55 25.77
N PRO A 370 -4.63 30.38 24.74
CA PRO A 370 -4.08 30.12 23.40
C PRO A 370 -2.55 30.18 23.39
N ILE A 371 -1.93 29.17 22.79
CA ILE A 371 -0.48 29.10 22.55
C ILE A 371 -0.25 29.30 21.04
N ALA A 372 0.63 30.24 20.71
CA ALA A 372 0.94 30.53 19.31
C ALA A 372 1.73 29.37 18.67
N LEU A 373 1.21 28.83 17.59
CA LEU A 373 1.87 27.82 16.77
C LEU A 373 2.48 28.47 15.52
N PRO A 374 3.72 28.13 15.15
CA PRO A 374 4.26 28.53 13.85
C PRO A 374 3.46 27.86 12.73
N SER A 375 3.02 28.65 11.75
CA SER A 375 2.23 28.14 10.60
C SER A 375 0.89 27.49 11.02
N ALA A 376 0.16 28.11 11.95
CA ALA A 376 -1.14 27.63 12.44
C ALA A 376 -2.24 27.79 11.37
N SER A 377 -2.21 28.88 10.60
CA SER A 377 -3.15 29.10 9.47
C SER A 377 -2.35 29.20 8.18
N VAL A 378 -2.46 28.20 7.36
CA VAL A 378 -1.69 28.11 6.12
C VAL A 378 -2.53 27.63 4.94
N LYS A 379 -2.24 28.20 3.78
CA LYS A 379 -2.68 27.68 2.50
C LYS A 379 -1.46 27.37 1.65
N VAL A 380 -1.31 26.09 1.27
CA VAL A 380 -0.26 25.60 0.38
C VAL A 380 -0.87 25.26 -0.96
N GLU A 381 -0.29 25.78 -2.04
CA GLU A 381 -0.75 25.57 -3.42
C GLU A 381 0.45 25.15 -4.27
N GLU A 382 0.28 24.12 -5.08
CA GLU A 382 1.27 23.71 -6.08
C GLU A 382 0.66 23.69 -7.46
N LEU A 383 1.34 24.33 -8.41
CA LEU A 383 1.08 24.16 -9.83
C LEU A 383 2.27 23.44 -10.47
N ARG A 384 2.01 22.27 -11.03
CA ARG A 384 3.02 21.40 -11.65
C ARG A 384 2.69 21.13 -13.10
N GLY A 385 3.70 21.21 -13.96
CA GLY A 385 3.63 20.84 -15.36
C GLY A 385 4.73 19.84 -15.72
N GLU A 386 4.39 18.80 -16.46
CA GLU A 386 5.34 17.81 -16.94
C GLU A 386 5.15 17.56 -18.44
N ALA A 387 6.27 17.47 -19.18
CA ALA A 387 6.30 16.97 -20.54
C ALA A 387 7.17 15.72 -20.60
N PHE A 388 6.76 14.70 -21.35
CA PHE A 388 7.50 13.45 -21.42
C PHE A 388 7.51 12.82 -22.81
N ALA A 389 8.56 12.02 -23.06
CA ALA A 389 8.68 11.16 -24.22
C ALA A 389 9.32 9.84 -23.80
N LYS A 390 8.82 8.72 -24.35
CA LYS A 390 9.26 7.35 -24.06
C LYS A 390 9.27 6.52 -25.33
N GLY A 391 10.27 5.64 -25.46
CA GLY A 391 10.35 4.63 -26.52
C GLY A 391 10.55 3.24 -25.93
N THR A 392 9.75 2.28 -26.36
CA THR A 392 9.92 0.85 -26.04
C THR A 392 10.29 0.12 -27.33
N TRP A 393 11.49 -0.46 -27.33
CA TRP A 393 12.05 -1.15 -28.49
C TRP A 393 12.39 -2.60 -28.16
N ARG A 394 11.69 -3.54 -28.81
CA ARG A 394 12.05 -4.94 -28.83
C ARG A 394 13.13 -5.15 -29.88
N VAL A 395 14.40 -5.17 -29.45
CA VAL A 395 15.59 -5.30 -30.32
C VAL A 395 15.55 -6.67 -31.03
N ASP A 396 15.27 -7.72 -30.26
CA ASP A 396 15.07 -9.09 -30.72
C ASP A 396 14.08 -9.81 -29.74
N PRO A 397 13.72 -11.08 -29.99
CA PRO A 397 12.81 -11.82 -29.11
C PRO A 397 13.27 -11.96 -27.66
N LYS A 398 14.56 -11.73 -27.38
CA LYS A 398 15.16 -11.89 -26.04
C LYS A 398 15.50 -10.58 -25.36
N LEU A 399 15.55 -9.46 -26.08
CA LEU A 399 15.99 -8.16 -25.55
C LEU A 399 14.98 -7.07 -25.84
N THR A 400 14.44 -6.46 -24.79
CA THR A 400 13.62 -5.25 -24.86
C THR A 400 14.35 -4.12 -24.14
N LEU A 401 14.40 -2.96 -24.75
CA LEU A 401 14.93 -1.72 -24.23
C LEU A 401 13.80 -0.70 -24.09
N GLU A 402 13.76 0.00 -22.98
CA GLU A 402 12.89 1.16 -22.78
C GLU A 402 13.76 2.36 -22.39
N GLY A 403 13.53 3.50 -23.01
CA GLY A 403 14.18 4.74 -22.68
C GLY A 403 13.18 5.88 -22.69
N GLY A 404 13.28 6.77 -21.71
CA GLY A 404 12.37 7.90 -21.56
C GLY A 404 13.04 9.08 -20.87
N LEU A 405 12.48 10.25 -21.11
CA LEU A 405 12.81 11.49 -20.42
C LEU A 405 11.53 12.21 -20.07
N ARG A 406 11.48 12.71 -18.83
CA ARG A 406 10.44 13.60 -18.33
C ARG A 406 11.09 14.90 -17.88
N LEU A 407 10.44 16.00 -18.20
CA LEU A 407 10.84 17.34 -17.78
C LEU A 407 9.70 17.91 -16.97
N GLU A 408 9.95 18.11 -15.68
CA GLU A 408 8.96 18.63 -14.72
C GLU A 408 9.33 20.03 -14.28
N THR A 409 8.35 20.92 -14.21
CA THR A 409 8.43 22.18 -13.50
C THR A 409 7.31 22.25 -12.47
N SER A 410 7.63 22.77 -11.29
CA SER A 410 6.68 22.93 -10.19
C SER A 410 6.90 24.28 -9.53
N THR A 411 5.81 24.91 -9.08
CA THR A 411 5.83 26.08 -8.22
C THR A 411 4.95 25.84 -7.03
N ILE A 412 5.54 25.86 -5.85
CA ILE A 412 4.86 25.75 -4.56
C ILE A 412 4.76 27.15 -3.97
N LYS A 413 3.57 27.51 -3.50
CA LYS A 413 3.29 28.77 -2.83
C LYS A 413 2.61 28.50 -1.50
N GLN A 414 3.15 29.06 -0.44
CA GLN A 414 2.51 29.12 0.87
C GLN A 414 2.04 30.55 1.16
N SER A 415 0.90 30.66 1.83
CA SER A 415 0.34 31.92 2.32
C SER A 415 -0.40 31.68 3.64
N GLY A 416 -0.73 32.72 4.38
CA GLY A 416 -1.27 32.68 5.76
C GLY A 416 -0.28 33.25 6.74
N ASP A 417 -0.04 32.58 7.86
CA ASP A 417 0.91 33.04 8.91
C ASP A 417 2.36 33.07 8.44
N ALA A 418 2.69 32.18 7.49
CA ALA A 418 3.97 32.20 6.80
C ALA A 418 3.74 32.37 5.28
N SER A 419 4.71 32.95 4.59
CA SER A 419 4.63 33.18 3.14
C SER A 419 5.94 32.78 2.48
N ALA A 420 5.85 31.83 1.56
CA ALA A 420 6.98 31.36 0.75
C ALA A 420 6.54 31.07 -0.68
N LYS A 421 7.49 31.12 -1.61
CA LYS A 421 7.28 30.71 -3.00
C LYS A 421 8.56 30.11 -3.54
N GLU A 422 8.51 28.84 -3.87
CA GLU A 422 9.62 28.10 -4.43
C GLU A 422 9.25 27.56 -5.82
N SER A 423 10.24 27.50 -6.73
CA SER A 423 10.04 26.96 -8.07
C SER A 423 11.16 26.00 -8.40
N PHE A 424 10.79 24.85 -8.95
CA PHE A 424 11.68 23.73 -9.22
C PHE A 424 11.63 23.36 -10.71
N PHE A 425 12.76 22.83 -11.20
CA PHE A 425 12.83 22.19 -12.50
C PHE A 425 13.65 20.92 -12.41
N TYR A 426 13.09 19.82 -12.91
CA TYR A 426 13.72 18.51 -12.86
C TYR A 426 13.69 17.81 -14.21
N ALA A 427 14.83 17.22 -14.59
CA ALA A 427 14.92 16.25 -15.67
C ALA A 427 14.96 14.84 -15.05
N LYS A 428 13.99 13.99 -15.42
CA LYS A 428 13.80 12.63 -14.90
C LYS A 428 14.06 11.61 -16.02
N PRO A 429 15.34 11.27 -16.32
CA PRO A 429 15.65 10.23 -17.27
C PRO A 429 15.29 8.86 -16.68
N ARG A 430 14.88 7.95 -17.58
CA ARG A 430 14.63 6.55 -17.27
C ARG A 430 15.19 5.66 -18.36
N PHE A 431 15.81 4.56 -17.95
CA PHE A 431 16.25 3.50 -18.84
C PHE A 431 15.99 2.15 -18.20
N GLN A 432 15.47 1.21 -19.00
CA GLN A 432 15.28 -0.17 -18.60
C GLN A 432 15.72 -1.11 -19.72
N ALA A 433 16.42 -2.18 -19.35
CA ALA A 433 16.77 -3.27 -20.25
C ALA A 433 16.24 -4.59 -19.66
N THR A 434 15.52 -5.36 -20.45
CA THR A 434 15.02 -6.68 -20.08
C THR A 434 15.56 -7.71 -21.03
N TRP A 435 16.37 -8.64 -20.49
CA TRP A 435 16.99 -9.70 -21.26
C TRP A 435 16.48 -11.08 -20.81
N THR A 436 15.92 -11.84 -21.76
CA THR A 436 15.34 -13.18 -21.52
C THR A 436 16.12 -14.20 -22.37
N PRO A 437 17.33 -14.62 -21.94
CA PRO A 437 18.19 -15.52 -22.71
C PRO A 437 17.55 -16.89 -22.96
N LYS A 438 16.74 -17.35 -22.01
CA LYS A 438 15.93 -18.60 -22.09
C LYS A 438 14.54 -18.29 -21.56
N ALA A 439 13.54 -19.07 -21.98
CA ALA A 439 12.13 -18.90 -21.58
C ALA A 439 11.88 -18.79 -20.07
N ASN A 440 12.76 -19.40 -19.28
CA ASN A 440 12.64 -19.45 -17.82
C ASN A 440 13.71 -18.64 -17.06
N HIS A 441 14.48 -17.77 -17.73
CA HIS A 441 15.47 -16.90 -17.12
C HIS A 441 15.28 -15.48 -17.61
N GLN A 442 15.24 -14.51 -16.74
CA GLN A 442 15.16 -13.09 -17.08
C GLN A 442 16.11 -12.28 -16.23
N LEU A 443 16.80 -11.32 -16.85
CA LEU A 443 17.60 -10.30 -16.21
C LEU A 443 17.02 -8.94 -16.56
N ARG A 444 16.80 -8.09 -15.55
CA ARG A 444 16.32 -6.72 -15.73
C ARG A 444 17.29 -5.76 -15.09
N PHE A 445 17.59 -4.70 -15.80
CA PHE A 445 18.32 -3.55 -15.29
C PHE A 445 17.45 -2.32 -15.44
N ARG A 446 17.34 -1.51 -14.38
CA ARG A 446 16.62 -0.24 -14.32
C ARG A 446 17.57 0.84 -13.82
N PHE A 447 17.53 2.00 -14.48
CA PHE A 447 18.20 3.21 -14.05
C PHE A 447 17.26 4.38 -14.26
N GLU A 448 16.97 5.15 -13.20
CA GLU A 448 16.06 6.29 -13.31
C GLU A 448 16.29 7.32 -12.22
N ARG A 449 15.78 8.53 -12.45
CA ARG A 449 15.62 9.56 -11.44
C ARG A 449 14.15 9.73 -11.11
N GLU A 450 13.78 9.48 -9.84
CA GLU A 450 12.47 9.72 -9.28
C GLU A 450 12.47 10.95 -8.37
N LEU A 451 11.29 11.56 -8.20
CA LEU A 451 11.02 12.62 -7.24
C LEU A 451 9.96 12.14 -6.24
N GLY A 452 10.20 12.39 -4.95
CA GLY A 452 9.22 12.16 -3.89
C GLY A 452 8.04 13.14 -4.00
N GLN A 453 6.87 12.69 -3.56
CA GLN A 453 5.72 13.56 -3.31
C GLN A 453 5.98 14.33 -2.01
N LEU A 454 5.69 15.64 -2.01
CA LEU A 454 5.63 16.40 -0.75
C LEU A 454 4.28 16.16 -0.08
N ASP A 455 4.31 15.92 1.21
CA ASP A 455 3.12 16.01 2.04
C ASP A 455 2.89 17.47 2.40
N PHE A 456 1.71 18.01 2.06
CA PHE A 456 1.42 19.40 2.33
C PHE A 456 1.12 19.66 3.80
N SER A 457 0.79 18.63 4.59
CA SER A 457 0.67 18.72 6.04
C SER A 457 1.98 19.11 6.71
N ASP A 458 3.14 18.74 6.13
CA ASP A 458 4.46 19.12 6.65
C ASP A 458 4.75 20.64 6.62
N PHE A 459 3.95 21.40 5.84
CA PHE A 459 4.03 22.87 5.83
C PHE A 459 3.24 23.53 6.96
N ALA A 460 2.38 22.78 7.63
CA ALA A 460 1.54 23.23 8.74
C ALA A 460 2.07 22.69 10.08
N ALA A 461 1.68 23.31 11.19
CA ALA A 461 1.96 22.77 12.51
C ALA A 461 1.13 21.50 12.77
N SER A 462 1.58 20.65 13.67
CA SER A 462 0.84 19.49 14.14
C SER A 462 1.13 19.21 15.61
N ALA A 463 0.30 18.42 16.27
CA ALA A 463 0.50 18.00 17.65
C ALA A 463 0.18 16.51 17.81
N GLU A 464 1.09 15.80 18.50
CA GLU A 464 0.91 14.42 18.97
C GLU A 464 0.82 14.51 20.50
N LEU A 465 -0.39 14.71 21.03
CA LEU A 465 -0.59 14.97 22.47
C LEU A 465 -0.46 13.69 23.31
N ASP A 466 -0.58 12.53 22.72
CA ASP A 466 -0.28 11.22 23.31
C ASP A 466 1.22 11.07 23.68
N ASP A 467 2.09 11.80 22.95
CA ASP A 467 3.54 11.88 23.19
C ASP A 467 3.99 13.25 23.71
N ASN A 468 3.05 14.15 24.05
CA ASN A 468 3.33 15.53 24.49
C ASN A 468 4.24 16.32 23.52
N THR A 469 4.08 16.07 22.20
CA THR A 469 4.96 16.67 21.19
C THR A 469 4.17 17.60 20.27
N VAL A 470 4.76 18.78 19.99
CA VAL A 470 4.25 19.73 18.99
C VAL A 470 5.32 19.95 17.93
N TYR A 471 4.93 19.80 16.67
CA TYR A 471 5.79 20.02 15.50
C TYR A 471 5.46 21.35 14.83
N GLY A 472 6.47 22.02 14.31
CA GLY A 472 6.30 23.22 13.49
C GLY A 472 6.13 22.85 12.01
N GLY A 473 5.40 23.67 11.25
CA GLY A 473 5.42 23.60 9.81
C GLY A 473 6.75 24.08 9.22
N ASN A 474 7.17 23.52 8.10
CA ASN A 474 8.40 23.89 7.40
C ASN A 474 8.12 24.43 6.01
N VAL A 475 8.39 25.71 5.78
CA VAL A 475 8.15 26.41 4.50
C VAL A 475 9.19 26.13 3.43
N ASP A 476 10.37 25.61 3.81
CA ASP A 476 11.54 25.43 2.94
C ASP A 476 11.66 24.00 2.40
N LEU A 477 10.56 23.23 2.43
CA LEU A 477 10.55 21.85 1.92
C LEU A 477 10.73 21.78 0.41
N ALA A 478 11.66 20.92 -0.02
CA ALA A 478 11.88 20.57 -1.41
C ALA A 478 11.65 19.07 -1.66
N PRO A 479 11.19 18.66 -2.84
CA PRO A 479 11.02 17.26 -3.18
C PRO A 479 12.32 16.45 -3.08
N GLU A 480 12.30 15.35 -2.35
CA GLU A 480 13.38 14.38 -2.32
C GLU A 480 13.62 13.78 -3.71
N GLN A 481 14.88 13.55 -4.07
CA GLN A 481 15.27 13.05 -5.37
C GLN A 481 16.05 11.75 -5.21
N ARG A 482 15.66 10.71 -5.95
CA ARG A 482 16.32 9.40 -5.90
C ARG A 482 16.86 9.02 -7.27
N TRP A 483 18.18 8.79 -7.36
CA TRP A 483 18.82 8.12 -8.49
C TRP A 483 18.88 6.63 -8.20
N ILE A 484 18.04 5.87 -8.88
CA ILE A 484 17.83 4.45 -8.67
C ILE A 484 18.63 3.65 -9.68
N SER A 485 19.39 2.67 -9.20
CA SER A 485 20.03 1.64 -10.02
C SER A 485 19.61 0.28 -9.49
N GLU A 486 18.93 -0.52 -10.30
CA GLU A 486 18.40 -1.81 -9.88
C GLU A 486 18.75 -2.91 -10.89
N LEU A 487 19.19 -4.05 -10.39
CA LEU A 487 19.42 -5.27 -11.15
C LEU A 487 18.62 -6.42 -10.53
N THR A 488 17.75 -7.06 -11.32
CA THR A 488 16.93 -8.19 -10.89
C THR A 488 17.16 -9.39 -11.78
N PHE A 489 17.48 -10.54 -11.18
CA PHE A 489 17.52 -11.84 -11.83
C PHE A 489 16.32 -12.68 -11.40
N GLU A 490 15.64 -13.31 -12.37
CA GLU A 490 14.50 -14.18 -12.15
C GLU A 490 14.69 -15.51 -12.85
N ARG A 491 14.41 -16.61 -12.13
CA ARG A 491 14.34 -17.97 -12.68
C ARG A 491 13.03 -18.63 -12.34
N ARG A 492 12.35 -19.18 -13.34
CA ARG A 492 11.11 -19.95 -13.22
C ARG A 492 11.36 -21.45 -13.33
N PHE A 493 10.57 -22.23 -12.58
CA PHE A 493 10.69 -23.69 -12.56
C PHE A 493 9.36 -24.35 -12.17
N TRP A 494 9.16 -25.58 -12.56
CA TRP A 494 8.01 -26.42 -12.20
C TRP A 494 6.62 -25.84 -12.51
N GLY A 495 6.52 -24.97 -13.49
CA GLY A 495 5.26 -24.30 -13.89
C GLY A 495 4.98 -23.04 -13.09
N GLU A 496 4.76 -23.14 -11.78
CA GLU A 496 4.41 -22.00 -10.90
C GLU A 496 5.58 -21.51 -10.05
N GLY A 497 6.69 -22.26 -9.98
CA GLY A 497 7.84 -21.92 -9.15
C GLY A 497 8.63 -20.74 -9.69
N ILE A 498 9.11 -19.88 -8.80
CA ILE A 498 9.97 -18.74 -9.10
C ILE A 498 11.01 -18.51 -8.01
N VAL A 499 12.20 -18.08 -8.41
CA VAL A 499 13.19 -17.42 -7.56
C VAL A 499 13.59 -16.12 -8.25
N SER A 500 13.43 -15.01 -7.53
CA SER A 500 13.87 -13.68 -7.98
C SER A 500 14.80 -13.09 -6.94
N VAL A 501 15.93 -12.58 -7.39
CA VAL A 501 16.92 -11.84 -6.56
C VAL A 501 17.10 -10.48 -7.18
N GLY A 502 16.93 -9.43 -6.41
CA GLY A 502 17.08 -8.04 -6.80
C GLY A 502 18.10 -7.33 -5.92
N TYR A 503 18.92 -6.49 -6.51
CA TYR A 503 19.74 -5.51 -5.78
C TYR A 503 19.42 -4.12 -6.33
N ARG A 504 19.13 -3.20 -5.41
CA ARG A 504 18.82 -1.80 -5.70
C ARG A 504 19.74 -0.91 -4.87
N HIS A 505 20.31 0.09 -5.52
CA HIS A 505 21.07 1.18 -4.91
C HIS A 505 20.42 2.52 -5.28
N ASP A 506 20.06 3.31 -4.27
CA ASP A 506 19.54 4.66 -4.42
C ASP A 506 20.58 5.66 -3.88
N LYS A 507 20.94 6.63 -4.70
CA LYS A 507 21.54 7.87 -4.22
C LYS A 507 20.43 8.89 -4.01
N ILE A 508 20.24 9.31 -2.77
CA ILE A 508 19.17 10.21 -2.38
C ILE A 508 19.74 11.61 -2.21
N ILE A 509 19.07 12.60 -2.78
CA ILE A 509 19.40 14.01 -2.66
C ILE A 509 18.22 14.65 -1.92
N ASP A 510 18.53 15.51 -0.95
CA ASP A 510 17.54 16.22 -0.13
C ASP A 510 16.61 15.24 0.63
N VAL A 511 17.22 14.28 1.35
CA VAL A 511 16.47 13.32 2.20
C VAL A 511 15.52 14.09 3.10
N ILE A 512 14.24 13.71 3.07
CA ILE A 512 13.21 14.26 3.95
C ILE A 512 13.20 13.44 5.24
N ASP A 513 13.42 14.12 6.39
CA ASP A 513 13.47 13.52 7.72
C ASP A 513 13.28 14.61 8.78
N ARG A 514 13.37 14.31 10.07
CA ARG A 514 13.20 15.27 11.16
C ARG A 514 14.41 16.19 11.30
N LEU A 515 14.17 17.50 11.37
CA LEU A 515 15.18 18.53 11.61
C LEU A 515 14.81 19.49 12.74
N PRO A 516 15.80 20.10 13.43
CA PRO A 516 15.54 21.10 14.47
C PRO A 516 15.13 22.44 13.85
N LEU A 517 14.09 23.05 14.43
CA LEU A 517 13.69 24.42 14.13
C LEU A 517 14.16 25.39 15.24
N PRO A 518 14.24 26.72 14.96
CA PRO A 518 14.40 27.73 15.99
C PRO A 518 13.28 27.66 17.04
N GLY A 519 13.59 28.01 18.28
CA GLY A 519 12.60 28.03 19.37
C GLY A 519 12.37 26.66 20.04
N GLY A 520 13.17 25.64 19.72
CA GLY A 520 13.10 24.35 20.40
C GLY A 520 12.13 23.37 19.74
N LEU A 521 11.47 23.74 18.65
CA LEU A 521 10.60 22.86 17.88
C LEU A 521 11.41 21.96 16.92
N SER A 522 10.77 20.93 16.39
CA SER A 522 11.24 20.13 15.27
C SER A 522 10.20 20.10 14.16
N ALA A 523 10.63 19.78 12.95
CA ALA A 523 9.75 19.66 11.79
C ALA A 523 10.28 18.59 10.84
N THR A 524 9.44 18.17 9.91
CA THR A 524 9.87 17.46 8.71
C THR A 524 10.64 18.42 7.80
N GLY A 525 11.76 17.98 7.22
CA GLY A 525 12.54 18.83 6.31
C GLY A 525 13.68 18.10 5.61
N ASN A 526 14.35 18.80 4.71
CA ASN A 526 15.47 18.25 3.95
C ASN A 526 16.75 18.27 4.81
N ILE A 527 17.31 17.10 5.12
CA ILE A 527 18.48 16.95 5.99
C ILE A 527 19.79 16.69 5.24
N GLY A 528 19.78 16.73 3.92
CA GLY A 528 20.97 16.51 3.08
C GLY A 528 20.90 15.23 2.26
N ASN A 529 22.08 14.71 1.85
CA ASN A 529 22.14 13.56 0.97
C ASN A 529 22.25 12.25 1.76
N GLY A 530 21.67 11.19 1.22
CA GLY A 530 21.71 9.84 1.79
C GLY A 530 21.83 8.76 0.74
N THR A 531 21.85 7.50 1.20
CA THR A 531 21.81 6.30 0.34
C THR A 531 20.85 5.27 0.90
N LEU A 532 20.33 4.42 0.01
CA LEU A 532 19.60 3.20 0.36
C LEU A 532 20.14 2.06 -0.50
N ASP A 533 20.55 0.98 0.16
CA ASP A 533 20.90 -0.29 -0.46
C ASP A 533 19.84 -1.33 -0.08
N ARG A 534 19.26 -2.00 -1.08
CA ARG A 534 18.22 -3.01 -0.87
C ARG A 534 18.58 -4.30 -1.57
N LEU A 535 18.58 -5.40 -0.84
CA LEU A 535 18.60 -6.76 -1.39
C LEU A 535 17.21 -7.38 -1.25
N SER A 536 16.60 -7.77 -2.37
CA SER A 536 15.27 -8.39 -2.41
C SER A 536 15.37 -9.87 -2.78
N LEU A 537 14.66 -10.74 -2.08
CA LEU A 537 14.52 -12.16 -2.41
C LEU A 537 13.05 -12.55 -2.41
N ASN A 538 12.58 -13.08 -3.55
CA ASN A 538 11.24 -13.62 -3.69
C ASN A 538 11.32 -15.06 -4.19
N ILE A 539 10.74 -15.99 -3.43
CA ILE A 539 10.71 -17.43 -3.73
C ILE A 539 9.26 -17.90 -3.68
N VAL A 540 8.83 -18.60 -4.72
CA VAL A 540 7.57 -19.34 -4.74
C VAL A 540 7.88 -20.76 -5.16
N VAL A 541 7.47 -21.74 -4.35
CA VAL A 541 7.70 -23.16 -4.60
C VAL A 541 6.37 -23.90 -4.62
N PRO A 542 5.92 -24.46 -5.77
CA PRO A 542 4.81 -25.37 -5.78
C PRO A 542 5.24 -26.70 -5.14
N LEU A 543 4.47 -27.18 -4.16
CA LEU A 543 4.84 -28.30 -3.30
C LEU A 543 4.34 -29.67 -3.83
N ASP A 544 3.65 -29.69 -4.96
CA ASP A 544 3.12 -30.92 -5.57
C ASP A 544 4.21 -31.97 -5.81
N ARG A 545 5.39 -31.56 -6.29
CA ARG A 545 6.54 -32.42 -6.49
C ARG A 545 7.17 -32.92 -5.19
N LEU A 546 6.88 -32.27 -4.07
CA LEU A 546 7.32 -32.62 -2.73
C LEU A 546 6.28 -33.48 -1.98
N ARG A 547 5.31 -34.07 -2.73
CA ARG A 547 4.21 -34.92 -2.20
C ARG A 547 3.21 -34.15 -1.32
N PHE A 548 3.09 -32.87 -1.51
CA PHE A 548 2.09 -32.03 -0.86
C PHE A 548 1.20 -31.35 -1.93
N PRO A 549 0.22 -32.11 -2.48
CA PRO A 549 -0.56 -31.70 -3.64
C PRO A 549 -1.41 -30.45 -3.32
N GLY A 550 -1.42 -29.50 -4.26
CA GLY A 550 -2.07 -28.21 -4.10
C GLY A 550 -1.38 -27.27 -3.12
N GLY A 551 -0.23 -27.66 -2.59
CA GLY A 551 0.57 -26.87 -1.67
C GLY A 551 1.45 -25.84 -2.37
N ARG A 552 1.63 -24.68 -1.77
CA ARG A 552 2.50 -23.59 -2.20
C ARG A 552 3.23 -23.00 -1.01
N PHE A 553 4.53 -22.83 -1.14
CA PHE A 553 5.36 -22.07 -0.21
C PHE A 553 5.74 -20.75 -0.84
N THR A 554 5.69 -19.68 -0.07
CA THR A 554 6.13 -18.33 -0.46
C THR A 554 7.10 -17.80 0.57
N PHE A 555 8.16 -17.15 0.09
CA PHE A 555 9.09 -16.38 0.91
C PHE A 555 9.40 -15.09 0.18
N LYS A 556 9.18 -13.96 0.83
CA LYS A 556 9.60 -12.64 0.36
C LYS A 556 10.39 -11.99 1.49
N ASN A 557 11.48 -11.34 1.16
CA ASN A 557 12.20 -10.48 2.08
C ASN A 557 12.94 -9.37 1.34
N ASP A 558 12.89 -8.18 1.93
CA ASP A 558 13.74 -7.05 1.60
C ASP A 558 14.67 -6.76 2.78
N TRP A 559 15.96 -6.70 2.53
CA TRP A 559 16.97 -6.19 3.46
C TRP A 559 17.38 -4.81 3.00
N ASN A 560 17.20 -3.81 3.87
CA ASN A 560 17.50 -2.42 3.61
C ASN A 560 18.63 -1.93 4.52
N GLU A 561 19.58 -1.23 3.94
CA GLU A 561 20.60 -0.46 4.63
C GLU A 561 20.53 0.98 4.14
N THR A 562 20.45 1.93 5.06
CA THR A 562 20.33 3.36 4.72
C THR A 562 21.32 4.17 5.51
N HIS A 563 21.82 5.25 4.88
CA HIS A 563 22.78 6.17 5.49
C HIS A 563 22.40 7.61 5.21
N VAL A 564 22.44 8.44 6.24
CA VAL A 564 22.27 9.89 6.15
C VAL A 564 23.03 10.56 7.30
N THR A 565 23.54 11.77 7.06
CA THR A 565 24.14 12.55 8.15
C THR A 565 23.07 13.19 9.01
N ASP A 566 23.09 12.91 10.31
CA ASP A 566 22.19 13.53 11.29
C ASP A 566 22.43 15.05 11.36
N PRO A 567 21.42 15.90 11.13
CA PRO A 567 21.60 17.35 11.07
C PRO A 567 21.95 17.99 12.43
N THR A 568 21.67 17.27 13.53
CA THR A 568 21.89 17.73 14.88
C THR A 568 23.30 17.39 15.40
N THR A 569 23.74 16.16 15.14
CA THR A 569 25.00 15.64 15.70
C THR A 569 26.15 15.58 14.71
N GLY A 570 25.86 15.66 13.39
CA GLY A 570 26.82 15.48 12.31
C GLY A 570 27.32 14.04 12.12
N LYS A 571 26.71 13.06 12.81
CA LYS A 571 27.07 11.63 12.71
C LYS A 571 26.23 10.92 11.65
N ASP A 572 26.76 9.84 11.13
CA ASP A 572 26.02 8.93 10.26
C ASP A 572 24.96 8.15 11.03
N ARG A 573 23.76 7.99 10.44
CA ARG A 573 22.65 7.20 10.97
C ARG A 573 21.75 6.63 9.87
N PRO A 574 20.88 5.66 10.18
CA PRO A 574 19.81 5.26 9.26
C PRO A 574 18.84 6.43 8.95
N ILE A 575 18.17 6.35 7.82
CA ILE A 575 17.03 7.22 7.48
C ILE A 575 15.82 6.76 8.29
N SER A 576 15.05 7.71 8.85
CA SER A 576 13.86 7.42 9.64
C SER A 576 12.83 6.60 8.86
N ASP A 577 12.10 5.74 9.57
CA ASP A 577 10.96 4.96 9.10
C ASP A 577 11.26 3.95 7.98
N VAL A 578 12.53 3.69 7.70
CA VAL A 578 12.95 2.60 6.81
C VAL A 578 13.18 1.32 7.60
N ARG A 579 12.37 0.30 7.34
CA ARG A 579 12.51 -1.02 7.98
C ARG A 579 13.78 -1.72 7.48
N PRO A 580 14.70 -2.13 8.38
CA PRO A 580 15.93 -2.84 7.98
C PRO A 580 15.65 -4.18 7.32
N THR A 581 14.57 -4.84 7.72
CA THR A 581 14.10 -6.09 7.10
C THR A 581 12.58 -6.12 7.04
N GLN A 582 12.05 -6.68 5.96
CA GLN A 582 10.61 -6.85 5.78
C GLN A 582 10.35 -8.21 5.13
N ALA A 583 10.09 -9.22 5.97
CA ALA A 583 9.89 -10.59 5.55
C ALA A 583 8.40 -10.97 5.56
N ASN A 584 8.02 -11.85 4.63
CA ASN A 584 6.74 -12.55 4.61
C ASN A 584 6.98 -14.01 4.22
N ILE A 585 6.55 -14.93 5.08
CA ILE A 585 6.70 -16.38 4.90
C ILE A 585 5.31 -16.99 4.88
N GLY A 586 4.95 -17.65 3.78
CA GLY A 586 3.62 -18.20 3.61
C GLY A 586 3.64 -19.69 3.22
N VAL A 587 2.69 -20.44 3.74
CA VAL A 587 2.33 -21.77 3.27
C VAL A 587 0.82 -21.81 3.08
N GLN A 588 0.38 -22.31 1.93
CA GLN A 588 -1.05 -22.50 1.67
C GLN A 588 -1.28 -23.78 0.88
N GLN A 589 -2.48 -24.34 1.00
CA GLN A 589 -2.88 -25.53 0.29
C GLN A 589 -4.31 -25.46 -0.18
N ASP A 590 -4.52 -25.81 -1.45
CA ASP A 590 -5.84 -26.01 -2.04
C ASP A 590 -6.23 -27.50 -1.98
N ILE A 591 -7.33 -27.80 -1.28
CA ILE A 591 -7.86 -29.15 -1.14
C ILE A 591 -9.14 -29.27 -1.97
N ALA A 592 -8.99 -29.52 -3.25
CA ALA A 592 -10.10 -29.50 -4.24
C ALA A 592 -11.27 -30.40 -3.85
N ARG A 593 -11.02 -31.60 -3.29
CA ARG A 593 -12.06 -32.55 -2.85
C ARG A 593 -12.95 -32.02 -1.74
N TRP A 594 -12.40 -31.15 -0.86
CA TRP A 594 -13.13 -30.53 0.23
C TRP A 594 -13.64 -29.14 -0.13
N LYS A 595 -13.30 -28.64 -1.33
CA LYS A 595 -13.63 -27.28 -1.74
C LYS A 595 -13.07 -26.22 -0.78
N THR A 596 -11.93 -26.49 -0.19
CA THR A 596 -11.34 -25.72 0.90
C THR A 596 -9.92 -25.34 0.54
N GLN A 597 -9.55 -24.12 0.90
CA GLN A 597 -8.19 -23.62 0.94
C GLN A 597 -7.83 -23.30 2.39
N TRP A 598 -6.62 -23.50 2.78
CA TRP A 598 -6.07 -23.01 4.03
C TRP A 598 -4.69 -22.42 3.81
N GLY A 599 -4.26 -21.55 4.70
CA GLY A 599 -2.92 -20.98 4.67
C GLY A 599 -2.52 -20.38 6.00
N ILE A 600 -1.21 -20.20 6.13
CA ILE A 600 -0.54 -19.50 7.23
C ILE A 600 0.44 -18.55 6.60
N ASN A 601 0.38 -17.27 6.98
CA ASN A 601 1.35 -16.23 6.67
C ASN A 601 2.00 -15.76 7.97
N TRP A 602 3.30 -15.64 7.97
CA TRP A 602 4.07 -15.11 9.08
C TRP A 602 4.93 -13.95 8.61
N LEU A 603 4.79 -12.80 9.27
CA LEU A 603 5.60 -11.60 9.08
C LEU A 603 6.50 -11.45 10.32
N PRO A 604 7.69 -12.07 10.32
CA PRO A 604 8.59 -12.00 11.46
C PRO A 604 9.30 -10.65 11.53
N LEU A 605 9.67 -10.25 12.73
CA LEU A 605 10.57 -9.12 12.99
C LEU A 605 10.10 -7.82 12.34
N LEU A 606 9.09 -7.21 12.93
CA LEU A 606 8.68 -5.87 12.59
C LEU A 606 9.49 -4.87 13.44
N GLY A 607 10.13 -3.89 12.80
CA GLY A 607 10.85 -2.86 13.53
C GLY A 607 11.38 -1.77 12.61
N GLN A 608 11.38 -0.54 13.14
CA GLN A 608 11.94 0.64 12.49
C GLN A 608 12.33 1.68 13.54
N GLY A 609 13.08 2.70 13.15
CA GLY A 609 13.45 3.81 14.01
C GLY A 609 13.12 5.15 13.39
N THR A 610 12.63 6.09 14.20
CA THR A 610 12.43 7.51 13.85
C THR A 610 13.43 8.34 14.63
N TYR A 611 14.25 9.12 13.94
CA TYR A 611 15.40 9.80 14.49
C TYR A 611 15.17 11.33 14.54
N GLY A 612 14.51 11.80 15.57
CA GLY A 612 14.27 13.23 15.80
C GLY A 612 15.44 13.96 16.49
N PRO A 613 15.45 15.30 16.50
CA PRO A 613 16.43 16.11 17.23
C PRO A 613 16.37 15.92 18.74
N ASP A 614 15.18 15.78 19.30
CA ASP A 614 14.90 15.71 20.73
C ASP A 614 14.75 14.30 21.25
N GLN A 615 14.38 13.37 20.38
CA GLN A 615 14.11 11.99 20.73
C GLN A 615 14.41 11.05 19.58
N ILE A 616 14.69 9.79 19.92
CA ILE A 616 14.73 8.66 18.99
C ILE A 616 13.69 7.66 19.44
N ASN A 617 12.78 7.31 18.55
CA ASN A 617 11.79 6.26 18.76
C ASN A 617 12.22 5.02 17.96
N THR A 618 12.27 3.87 18.61
CA THR A 618 12.53 2.58 17.95
C THR A 618 11.45 1.61 18.37
N TRP A 619 10.66 1.14 17.43
CA TRP A 619 9.68 0.12 17.73
C TRP A 619 10.12 -1.25 17.19
N ARG A 620 9.80 -2.30 17.95
CA ARG A 620 10.17 -3.69 17.68
C ARG A 620 9.02 -4.59 18.06
N GLY A 621 8.68 -5.54 17.17
CA GLY A 621 7.72 -6.60 17.44
C GLY A 621 8.25 -7.92 16.91
N ALA A 622 7.89 -9.02 17.57
CA ALA A 622 8.30 -10.37 17.16
C ALA A 622 7.53 -10.88 15.96
N GLY A 623 6.46 -10.20 15.57
CA GLY A 623 5.80 -10.44 14.32
C GLY A 623 4.29 -10.64 14.40
N TYR A 624 3.74 -11.01 13.26
CA TYR A 624 2.32 -11.17 13.04
C TYR A 624 2.07 -12.46 12.27
N VAL A 625 1.10 -13.27 12.72
CA VAL A 625 0.71 -14.53 12.07
C VAL A 625 -0.76 -14.48 11.68
N GLU A 626 -1.03 -14.69 10.41
CA GLU A 626 -2.35 -14.96 9.87
C GLU A 626 -2.52 -16.45 9.58
N SER A 627 -3.60 -17.04 10.05
CA SER A 627 -4.00 -18.40 9.67
C SER A 627 -5.43 -18.38 9.17
N PHE A 628 -5.70 -18.91 7.99
CA PHE A 628 -7.04 -18.89 7.45
C PHE A 628 -7.50 -20.25 6.91
N VAL A 629 -8.81 -20.41 6.90
CA VAL A 629 -9.52 -21.46 6.17
C VAL A 629 -10.62 -20.80 5.35
N GLU A 630 -10.65 -21.10 4.06
CA GLU A 630 -11.68 -20.65 3.15
C GLU A 630 -12.41 -21.84 2.52
N TYR A 631 -13.73 -21.87 2.66
CA TYR A 631 -14.61 -22.87 2.08
C TYR A 631 -15.41 -22.28 0.92
N LYS A 632 -15.25 -22.87 -0.28
CA LYS A 632 -15.89 -22.45 -1.53
C LYS A 632 -16.92 -23.51 -2.00
N PRO A 633 -18.12 -23.60 -1.36
CA PRO A 633 -19.10 -24.64 -1.68
C PRO A 633 -19.59 -24.57 -3.14
N THR A 634 -19.68 -23.33 -3.68
CA THR A 634 -20.05 -23.07 -5.08
C THR A 634 -19.10 -22.01 -5.66
N PRO A 635 -19.04 -21.87 -7.00
CA PRO A 635 -18.25 -20.80 -7.62
C PRO A 635 -18.70 -19.38 -7.25
N THR A 636 -19.90 -19.24 -6.66
CA THR A 636 -20.50 -17.95 -6.32
C THR A 636 -20.58 -17.67 -4.81
N LEU A 637 -20.09 -18.57 -3.95
CA LEU A 637 -20.10 -18.41 -2.51
C LEU A 637 -18.74 -18.77 -1.93
N SER A 638 -18.16 -17.87 -1.16
CA SER A 638 -16.95 -18.06 -0.37
C SER A 638 -17.25 -17.72 1.10
N LEU A 639 -16.76 -18.56 2.00
CA LEU A 639 -16.79 -18.39 3.45
C LEU A 639 -15.36 -18.52 3.95
N ARG A 640 -14.81 -17.44 4.50
CA ARG A 640 -13.45 -17.42 5.06
C ARG A 640 -13.48 -17.09 6.54
N ALA A 641 -12.76 -17.88 7.32
CA ALA A 641 -12.41 -17.59 8.69
C ALA A 641 -10.90 -17.44 8.79
N GLN A 642 -10.44 -16.44 9.51
CA GLN A 642 -9.03 -16.11 9.66
C GLN A 642 -8.74 -15.77 11.12
N LEU A 643 -7.71 -16.40 11.68
CA LEU A 643 -7.15 -16.10 12.99
C LEU A 643 -5.95 -15.18 12.79
N ASN A 644 -5.94 -14.07 13.49
CA ASN A 644 -4.90 -13.04 13.45
C ASN A 644 -4.24 -12.98 14.83
N LEU A 645 -2.96 -13.33 14.87
CA LEU A 645 -2.13 -13.36 16.07
C LEU A 645 -1.07 -12.29 15.96
N TRP A 646 -1.15 -11.28 16.78
CA TRP A 646 -0.09 -10.31 17.00
C TRP A 646 0.77 -10.78 18.18
N ASP A 647 2.06 -10.60 18.08
CA ASP A 647 2.95 -10.67 19.22
C ASP A 647 3.10 -9.29 19.85
N ASP A 648 3.48 -9.25 21.13
CA ASP A 648 3.75 -8.00 21.83
C ASP A 648 4.80 -7.18 21.08
N PHE A 649 4.65 -5.88 21.08
CA PHE A 649 5.66 -4.99 20.55
C PHE A 649 6.02 -3.89 21.54
N THR A 650 7.27 -3.45 21.48
CA THR A 650 7.83 -2.43 22.35
C THR A 650 8.17 -1.19 21.53
N ILE A 651 7.75 -0.02 21.98
CA ILE A 651 8.25 1.27 21.54
C ILE A 651 9.29 1.71 22.56
N HIS A 652 10.54 1.75 22.13
CA HIS A 652 11.64 2.28 22.93
C HIS A 652 11.91 3.72 22.52
N ARG A 653 11.81 4.65 23.45
CA ARG A 653 12.04 6.09 23.26
C ARG A 653 13.22 6.56 24.10
N GLU A 654 14.20 7.22 23.49
CA GLU A 654 15.26 7.96 24.13
C GLU A 654 15.00 9.45 23.98
N VAL A 655 14.75 10.16 25.06
CA VAL A 655 14.51 11.61 25.07
C VAL A 655 15.74 12.33 25.59
N TYR A 656 16.13 13.41 24.91
CA TYR A 656 17.37 14.13 25.19
C TYR A 656 17.12 15.49 25.84
N SER A 657 17.90 15.80 26.88
CA SER A 657 17.95 17.14 27.51
C SER A 657 18.76 18.14 26.69
N ASN A 658 19.59 17.66 25.75
CA ASN A 658 20.42 18.49 24.90
C ASN A 658 20.55 17.83 23.50
N ARG A 659 20.09 18.52 22.50
CA ARG A 659 20.10 18.07 21.11
C ARG A 659 21.48 17.73 20.56
N ALA A 660 22.47 18.61 20.79
CA ALA A 660 23.81 18.49 20.21
C ALA A 660 24.62 17.36 20.84
N THR A 661 24.54 17.19 22.16
CA THR A 661 25.30 16.16 22.89
C THR A 661 24.57 14.84 23.02
N ARG A 662 23.26 14.81 22.74
CA ARG A 662 22.38 13.66 22.99
C ARG A 662 22.45 13.17 24.45
N ALA A 663 22.55 14.12 25.40
CA ALA A 663 22.49 13.81 26.84
C ALA A 663 21.08 13.30 27.15
N VAL A 664 20.95 12.03 27.51
CA VAL A 664 19.67 11.40 27.79
C VAL A 664 19.03 12.06 29.02
N LEU A 665 17.80 12.52 28.87
CA LEU A 665 16.93 13.01 29.93
C LEU A 665 16.22 11.84 30.60
N TYR A 666 15.59 11.00 29.80
CA TYR A 666 14.97 9.73 30.21
C TYR A 666 14.89 8.75 29.04
N THR A 667 14.69 7.49 29.37
CA THR A 667 14.29 6.45 28.42
C THR A 667 12.91 5.93 28.80
N GLU A 668 12.12 5.58 27.81
CA GLU A 668 10.79 4.99 27.95
C GLU A 668 10.72 3.71 27.15
N ASP A 669 10.19 2.66 27.77
CA ASP A 669 9.86 1.40 27.11
C ASP A 669 8.35 1.21 27.26
N ARG A 670 7.61 1.37 26.15
CA ARG A 670 6.17 1.16 26.08
C ARG A 670 5.92 -0.20 25.42
N ASP A 671 5.49 -1.15 26.23
CA ASP A 671 5.10 -2.47 25.77
C ASP A 671 3.61 -2.49 25.49
N ILE A 672 3.23 -2.83 24.27
CA ILE A 672 1.84 -2.90 23.80
C ILE A 672 1.52 -4.36 23.49
N ASN A 673 0.40 -4.84 24.02
CA ASN A 673 -0.07 -6.21 23.85
C ASN A 673 -1.33 -6.19 22.97
N PRO A 674 -1.19 -6.25 21.64
CA PRO A 674 -2.33 -6.17 20.73
C PRO A 674 -3.26 -7.37 20.90
N VAL A 675 -4.55 -7.12 20.73
CA VAL A 675 -5.56 -8.15 20.96
C VAL A 675 -5.64 -9.10 19.76
N THR A 676 -5.56 -10.40 20.04
CA THR A 676 -5.85 -11.45 19.05
C THR A 676 -7.30 -11.41 18.60
N PHE A 677 -7.56 -11.59 17.29
CA PHE A 677 -8.92 -11.56 16.76
C PHE A 677 -9.16 -12.60 15.67
N VAL A 678 -10.45 -12.92 15.47
CA VAL A 678 -10.92 -13.80 14.40
C VAL A 678 -11.69 -12.98 13.39
N SER A 679 -11.24 -12.98 12.13
CA SER A 679 -11.98 -12.38 11.03
C SER A 679 -12.86 -13.42 10.34
N LEU A 680 -14.07 -13.00 9.99
CA LEU A 680 -15.02 -13.77 9.19
C LEU A 680 -15.37 -12.97 7.95
N LYS A 681 -15.33 -13.60 6.77
CA LYS A 681 -15.72 -12.97 5.49
C LYS A 681 -16.66 -13.90 4.74
N VAL A 682 -17.79 -13.37 4.33
CA VAL A 682 -18.78 -14.05 3.48
C VAL A 682 -18.92 -13.24 2.20
N ARG A 683 -18.71 -13.88 1.06
CA ARG A 683 -18.88 -13.27 -0.26
C ARG A 683 -19.84 -14.09 -1.09
N LYS A 684 -20.86 -13.42 -1.65
CA LYS A 684 -21.86 -14.03 -2.51
C LYS A 684 -22.01 -13.25 -3.82
N THR A 685 -21.93 -13.95 -4.93
CA THR A 685 -22.26 -13.47 -6.29
C THR A 685 -23.64 -13.99 -6.70
N PHE A 686 -24.46 -13.13 -7.31
CA PHE A 686 -25.82 -13.41 -7.77
C PHE A 686 -25.94 -13.22 -9.27
#